data_4cdf4eee7fb95bd5c2a456b4dc8c09ab
#
_entry.id   4cdf4eee7fb95bd5c2a456b4dc8c09ab
#
_cell.length_a   1.000
_cell.length_b   1.000
_cell.length_c   1.000
_cell.angle_alpha   90.00
_cell.angle_beta   90.00
_cell.angle_gamma   90.00
#
_symmetry.space_group_name_H-M   'P 1'
#
loop_
_entity.id
_entity.type
_entity.pdbx_description
1 polymer ?
#
loop_
_entity_poly.entity_id
_entity_poly.type
_entity_poly.pdbx_seq_one_letter_code
_entity_poly.pdbx_strand_id
1 'polypeptide(L)'
;MPRPALLAVVVVNYGSADLVHENVLPLVERLGDALLVVVDNRTTDAERERVRELAAHPSTRVHGVYPDANTGFGTGMNIGVAAARDLGAREFLLLNPDATIEPDQLVVLRGAVAADPLALVAPLILRPDGSTWFRGSDLYLGDGRIRSAARRAQHPGQAVEPWLTGACLLVTDELWTRVGGFSDDYFLYWEDVDLSRKVVEAGGRLRVVEDAVAVHAEGGTQSAGHASAGQAKSGTYYYHNVRNRLLYGARHLDARALRRWRLLTPVVAYEVLLQGGRRQFAHPVAPVSAAVRGIVDGYRLSGGWRAVPSPAPTAAPAGSGPAAPASSLVVAVLTYRRPDDIRAVLPLVAAQAAELREAAEADPTLPRSVRIVVVDNDPAGGAGAAVEDAAAESAAPIAYVHEPTPGISAARNRALDEARGDDLLVFLDDDERPDPGWLAALVRARRATGSAGVAGPVRSEHEVEPDAWVRAGGFFVRRRPATGTRLEVAATNNLLLDLRAVRAAGLRFDVDLGTQGGEDTLFTRQLVASGGLLIWCAEAGVVDVVPRERTTRRWVVLRAFSSGNSWSLTSVALASGSPVARTRTRADAAARGLVRALGGTARIAVGAATGSLAHRAKGTRTLARGAGMVAGAFGWSYQEYARRD
;
A
#
# COMPACT_ATOMS: atom_id res chain seq x y z
N MET A 1 4.94 49.97 0.78
CA MET A 1 4.41 48.76 1.45
C MET A 1 5.10 47.57 0.80
N PRO A 2 5.58 46.57 1.53
CA PRO A 2 6.09 45.34 0.91
C PRO A 2 4.96 44.74 0.08
N ARG A 3 5.29 44.17 -1.10
CA ARG A 3 4.33 43.44 -1.93
C ARG A 3 3.76 42.29 -1.08
N PRO A 4 2.43 42.04 -1.11
CA PRO A 4 1.86 40.89 -0.42
C PRO A 4 2.53 39.59 -0.91
N ALA A 5 2.71 38.64 0.00
CA ALA A 5 3.26 37.33 -0.34
C ALA A 5 2.40 36.67 -1.44
N LEU A 6 3.04 35.98 -2.38
CA LEU A 6 2.34 35.24 -3.40
C LEU A 6 1.55 34.10 -2.74
N LEU A 7 0.25 34.06 -2.99
CA LEU A 7 -0.66 33.03 -2.50
C LEU A 7 -0.73 31.88 -3.50
N ALA A 8 -0.71 30.65 -2.99
CA ALA A 8 -1.12 29.47 -3.75
C ALA A 8 -2.34 28.82 -3.11
N VAL A 9 -3.34 28.50 -3.91
CA VAL A 9 -4.42 27.60 -3.56
C VAL A 9 -3.96 26.19 -3.93
N VAL A 10 -3.87 25.31 -2.95
CA VAL A 10 -3.40 23.92 -3.13
C VAL A 10 -4.57 22.97 -2.94
N VAL A 11 -4.82 22.13 -3.93
CA VAL A 11 -5.93 21.19 -3.96
C VAL A 11 -5.42 19.80 -4.28
N VAL A 12 -5.88 18.80 -3.53
CA VAL A 12 -5.69 17.38 -3.85
C VAL A 12 -6.93 16.86 -4.56
N ASN A 13 -6.78 16.56 -5.84
CA ASN A 13 -7.82 15.98 -6.67
C ASN A 13 -7.81 14.44 -6.55
N TYR A 14 -8.97 13.86 -6.25
CA TYR A 14 -9.19 12.41 -6.25
C TYR A 14 -10.55 12.10 -6.88
N GLY A 15 -10.62 12.08 -8.21
CA GLY A 15 -11.88 11.87 -8.96
C GLY A 15 -12.84 13.04 -8.86
N SER A 16 -12.35 14.27 -8.75
CA SER A 16 -13.13 15.47 -8.48
C SER A 16 -12.71 16.69 -9.31
N ALA A 17 -12.15 16.47 -10.50
CA ALA A 17 -11.71 17.56 -11.39
C ALA A 17 -12.85 18.52 -11.74
N ASP A 18 -14.08 18.01 -11.90
CA ASP A 18 -15.26 18.84 -12.12
C ASP A 18 -15.50 19.80 -10.95
N LEU A 19 -15.34 19.34 -9.70
CA LEU A 19 -15.45 20.20 -8.51
C LEU A 19 -14.32 21.24 -8.43
N VAL A 20 -13.10 20.89 -8.86
CA VAL A 20 -12.00 21.88 -8.94
C VAL A 20 -12.35 22.96 -9.95
N HIS A 21 -12.90 22.59 -11.09
CA HIS A 21 -13.36 23.53 -12.13
C HIS A 21 -14.50 24.43 -11.64
N GLU A 22 -15.50 23.86 -10.95
CA GLU A 22 -16.69 24.57 -10.53
C GLU A 22 -16.46 25.45 -9.29
N ASN A 23 -15.67 24.99 -8.31
CA ASN A 23 -15.56 25.62 -7.00
C ASN A 23 -14.26 26.40 -6.81
N VAL A 24 -13.13 25.92 -7.35
CA VAL A 24 -11.81 26.46 -7.04
C VAL A 24 -11.29 27.39 -8.14
N LEU A 25 -11.46 27.01 -9.39
CA LEU A 25 -10.98 27.81 -10.52
C LEU A 25 -11.57 29.24 -10.50
N PRO A 26 -12.89 29.46 -10.27
CA PRO A 26 -13.47 30.82 -10.22
C PRO A 26 -12.92 31.68 -9.07
N LEU A 27 -12.51 31.07 -7.94
CA LEU A 27 -11.83 31.79 -6.87
C LEU A 27 -10.49 32.35 -7.37
N VAL A 28 -9.66 31.50 -8.00
CA VAL A 28 -8.32 31.90 -8.46
C VAL A 28 -8.40 32.95 -9.57
N GLU A 29 -9.36 32.83 -10.49
CA GLU A 29 -9.62 33.83 -11.54
C GLU A 29 -9.97 35.21 -10.97
N ARG A 30 -10.81 35.25 -9.93
CA ARG A 30 -11.18 36.51 -9.25
C ARG A 30 -10.04 37.09 -8.42
N LEU A 31 -9.12 36.28 -7.92
CA LEU A 31 -7.92 36.74 -7.20
C LEU A 31 -6.85 37.31 -8.14
N GLY A 32 -6.79 36.89 -9.38
CA GLY A 32 -5.95 37.41 -10.46
C GLY A 32 -4.45 37.13 -10.34
N ASP A 33 -3.85 37.18 -9.17
CA ASP A 33 -2.41 36.99 -8.94
C ASP A 33 -2.07 35.69 -8.19
N ALA A 34 -3.07 34.94 -7.72
CA ALA A 34 -2.89 33.68 -7.02
C ALA A 34 -2.50 32.52 -7.97
N LEU A 35 -1.77 31.56 -7.45
CA LEU A 35 -1.49 30.27 -8.11
C LEU A 35 -2.57 29.25 -7.73
N LEU A 36 -2.96 28.38 -8.65
CA LEU A 36 -3.68 27.15 -8.36
C LEU A 36 -2.76 25.96 -8.60
N VAL A 37 -2.50 25.19 -7.56
CA VAL A 37 -1.76 23.93 -7.67
C VAL A 37 -2.72 22.77 -7.45
N VAL A 38 -2.93 21.97 -8.50
CA VAL A 38 -3.80 20.79 -8.46
C VAL A 38 -2.95 19.53 -8.47
N VAL A 39 -2.99 18.79 -7.37
CA VAL A 39 -2.32 17.48 -7.26
C VAL A 39 -3.30 16.39 -7.68
N ASP A 40 -3.11 15.80 -8.86
CA ASP A 40 -3.89 14.63 -9.30
C ASP A 40 -3.44 13.39 -8.55
N ASN A 41 -4.15 13.06 -7.48
CA ASN A 41 -3.81 11.95 -6.58
C ASN A 41 -4.23 10.58 -7.13
N ARG A 42 -4.11 10.42 -8.42
CA ARG A 42 -4.31 9.26 -9.28
C ARG A 42 -5.56 8.41 -9.00
N THR A 43 -6.59 8.61 -9.81
CA THR A 43 -7.76 7.73 -9.90
C THR A 43 -7.80 6.98 -11.24
N THR A 44 -8.08 7.69 -12.33
CA THR A 44 -8.17 7.16 -13.69
C THR A 44 -7.38 8.05 -14.66
N ASP A 45 -7.03 7.53 -15.83
CA ASP A 45 -6.34 8.31 -16.86
C ASP A 45 -7.24 9.42 -17.41
N ALA A 46 -8.55 9.20 -17.50
CA ALA A 46 -9.52 10.21 -17.91
C ALA A 46 -9.58 11.39 -16.92
N GLU A 47 -9.53 11.13 -15.64
CA GLU A 47 -9.50 12.16 -14.60
C GLU A 47 -8.19 12.96 -14.64
N ARG A 48 -7.08 12.29 -14.87
CA ARG A 48 -5.76 12.91 -15.06
C ARG A 48 -5.75 13.85 -16.27
N GLU A 49 -6.41 13.45 -17.36
CA GLU A 49 -6.49 14.30 -18.55
C GLU A 49 -7.31 15.55 -18.27
N ARG A 50 -8.42 15.48 -17.56
CA ARG A 50 -9.18 16.66 -17.12
C ARG A 50 -8.33 17.63 -16.30
N VAL A 51 -7.48 17.13 -15.39
CA VAL A 51 -6.54 18.00 -14.63
C VAL A 51 -5.50 18.62 -15.57
N ARG A 52 -5.04 17.93 -16.62
CA ARG A 52 -4.14 18.50 -17.64
C ARG A 52 -4.84 19.60 -18.45
N GLU A 53 -6.10 19.39 -18.81
CA GLU A 53 -6.91 20.39 -19.49
C GLU A 53 -7.07 21.66 -18.63
N LEU A 54 -7.35 21.50 -17.32
CA LEU A 54 -7.37 22.62 -16.37
C LEU A 54 -6.02 23.35 -16.30
N ALA A 55 -4.91 22.62 -16.28
CA ALA A 55 -3.57 23.21 -16.24
C ALA A 55 -3.15 23.87 -17.56
N ALA A 56 -3.74 23.49 -18.67
CA ALA A 56 -3.48 24.08 -19.98
C ALA A 56 -4.33 25.34 -20.28
N HIS A 57 -5.21 25.74 -19.36
CA HIS A 57 -6.11 26.87 -19.57
C HIS A 57 -5.34 28.20 -19.65
N PRO A 58 -5.46 28.97 -20.72
CA PRO A 58 -4.54 30.08 -21.02
C PRO A 58 -4.72 31.32 -20.15
N SER A 59 -5.83 31.45 -19.42
CA SER A 59 -6.15 32.62 -18.59
C SER A 59 -5.84 32.44 -17.10
N THR A 60 -5.33 31.26 -16.69
CA THR A 60 -5.13 30.95 -15.27
C THR A 60 -3.71 30.45 -14.99
N ARG A 61 -3.18 30.80 -13.80
CA ARG A 61 -1.94 30.28 -13.28
C ARG A 61 -2.18 28.92 -12.61
N VAL A 62 -2.65 27.92 -13.38
CA VAL A 62 -2.89 26.56 -12.90
C VAL A 62 -1.66 25.70 -13.15
N HIS A 63 -1.21 25.01 -12.10
CA HIS A 63 -0.09 24.08 -12.16
C HIS A 63 -0.56 22.68 -11.75
N GLY A 64 -0.53 21.72 -12.67
CA GLY A 64 -0.87 20.33 -12.41
C GLY A 64 0.35 19.55 -11.90
N VAL A 65 0.17 18.78 -10.84
CA VAL A 65 1.18 17.87 -10.28
C VAL A 65 0.63 16.44 -10.33
N TYR A 66 1.41 15.50 -10.87
CA TYR A 66 0.91 14.19 -11.29
C TYR A 66 1.68 13.03 -10.63
N PRO A 67 1.48 12.76 -9.34
CA PRO A 67 2.05 11.58 -8.69
C PRO A 67 1.65 10.29 -9.41
N ASP A 68 2.53 9.29 -9.39
CA ASP A 68 2.29 7.99 -10.05
C ASP A 68 1.27 7.12 -9.31
N ALA A 69 1.01 7.41 -8.04
CA ALA A 69 0.10 6.66 -7.19
C ALA A 69 -0.69 7.59 -6.28
N ASN A 70 -1.82 7.08 -5.76
CA ASN A 70 -2.54 7.76 -4.69
C ASN A 70 -1.70 7.79 -3.40
N THR A 71 -1.24 8.97 -3.03
CA THR A 71 -0.37 9.23 -1.87
C THR A 71 -1.15 9.48 -0.57
N GLY A 72 -2.47 9.55 -0.62
CA GLY A 72 -3.32 10.02 0.47
C GLY A 72 -3.44 11.55 0.48
N PHE A 73 -4.28 12.07 1.39
CA PHE A 73 -4.59 13.50 1.42
C PHE A 73 -3.39 14.35 1.89
N GLY A 74 -2.84 14.04 3.07
CA GLY A 74 -1.78 14.85 3.68
C GLY A 74 -0.50 14.88 2.84
N THR A 75 -0.04 13.73 2.35
CA THR A 75 1.13 13.65 1.47
C THR A 75 0.86 14.34 0.12
N GLY A 76 -0.35 14.24 -0.42
CA GLY A 76 -0.76 14.99 -1.61
C GLY A 76 -0.66 16.51 -1.39
N MET A 77 -1.13 17.02 -0.25
CA MET A 77 -0.98 18.43 0.12
C MET A 77 0.50 18.83 0.28
N ASN A 78 1.34 17.99 0.88
CA ASN A 78 2.79 18.23 0.97
C ASN A 78 3.44 18.40 -0.40
N ILE A 79 3.09 17.53 -1.35
CA ILE A 79 3.57 17.60 -2.74
C ILE A 79 3.10 18.89 -3.41
N GLY A 80 1.84 19.26 -3.22
CA GLY A 80 1.28 20.50 -3.79
C GLY A 80 1.92 21.77 -3.22
N VAL A 81 2.15 21.82 -1.90
CA VAL A 81 2.86 22.94 -1.26
C VAL A 81 4.30 23.02 -1.74
N ALA A 82 5.00 21.90 -1.88
CA ALA A 82 6.36 21.90 -2.43
C ALA A 82 6.39 22.52 -3.84
N ALA A 83 5.51 22.09 -4.74
CA ALA A 83 5.38 22.67 -6.07
C ALA A 83 5.02 24.17 -6.03
N ALA A 84 4.10 24.58 -5.14
CA ALA A 84 3.75 25.99 -4.96
C ALA A 84 4.96 26.84 -4.52
N ARG A 85 5.80 26.33 -3.61
CA ARG A 85 7.04 26.98 -3.13
C ARG A 85 8.04 27.18 -4.25
N ASP A 86 8.21 26.16 -5.10
CA ASP A 86 9.11 26.22 -6.28
C ASP A 86 8.65 27.29 -7.26
N LEU A 87 7.34 27.54 -7.35
CA LEU A 87 6.72 28.63 -8.12
C LEU A 87 6.74 29.99 -7.41
N GLY A 88 7.35 30.08 -6.22
CA GLY A 88 7.56 31.32 -5.49
C GLY A 88 6.47 31.68 -4.47
N ALA A 89 5.45 30.84 -4.27
CA ALA A 89 4.43 31.08 -3.25
C ALA A 89 5.00 31.04 -1.82
N ARG A 90 4.42 31.84 -0.92
CA ARG A 90 4.80 31.94 0.50
C ARG A 90 3.61 31.90 1.44
N GLU A 91 2.40 31.88 0.92
CA GLU A 91 1.16 31.63 1.63
C GLU A 91 0.41 30.51 0.92
N PHE A 92 -0.13 29.55 1.66
CA PHE A 92 -0.79 28.38 1.12
C PHE A 92 -2.20 28.26 1.68
N LEU A 93 -3.20 28.37 0.79
CA LEU A 93 -4.58 27.99 1.08
C LEU A 93 -4.75 26.52 0.71
N LEU A 94 -4.81 25.63 1.71
CA LEU A 94 -5.12 24.22 1.52
C LEU A 94 -6.64 24.09 1.48
N LEU A 95 -7.18 23.68 0.34
CA LEU A 95 -8.63 23.70 0.10
C LEU A 95 -9.11 22.36 -0.46
N ASN A 96 -10.20 21.84 0.09
CA ASN A 96 -10.86 20.67 -0.50
C ASN A 96 -11.60 21.08 -1.80
N PRO A 97 -11.67 20.19 -2.82
CA PRO A 97 -12.40 20.48 -4.07
C PRO A 97 -13.89 20.79 -3.87
N ASP A 98 -14.51 20.26 -2.80
CA ASP A 98 -15.92 20.46 -2.45
C ASP A 98 -16.13 21.59 -1.41
N ALA A 99 -15.11 22.45 -1.24
CA ALA A 99 -15.19 23.64 -0.39
C ALA A 99 -15.02 24.90 -1.24
N THR A 100 -15.75 25.96 -0.87
CA THR A 100 -15.68 27.29 -1.49
C THR A 100 -15.44 28.37 -0.46
N ILE A 101 -14.67 29.39 -0.83
CA ILE A 101 -14.46 30.59 -0.05
C ILE A 101 -14.45 31.80 -0.97
N GLU A 102 -15.11 32.88 -0.59
CA GLU A 102 -15.15 34.10 -1.37
C GLU A 102 -13.85 34.93 -1.20
N PRO A 103 -13.42 35.70 -2.22
CA PRO A 103 -12.19 36.51 -2.14
C PRO A 103 -12.12 37.47 -0.96
N ASP A 104 -13.23 38.12 -0.59
CA ASP A 104 -13.30 39.02 0.58
C ASP A 104 -13.10 38.26 1.90
N GLN A 105 -13.63 37.05 2.01
CA GLN A 105 -13.44 36.17 3.16
C GLN A 105 -11.97 35.70 3.27
N LEU A 106 -11.33 35.44 2.13
CA LEU A 106 -9.91 35.07 2.09
C LEU A 106 -9.01 36.25 2.50
N VAL A 107 -9.38 37.51 2.19
CA VAL A 107 -8.68 38.69 2.65
C VAL A 107 -8.68 38.74 4.18
N VAL A 108 -9.79 38.41 4.85
CA VAL A 108 -9.88 38.34 6.31
C VAL A 108 -8.92 37.27 6.88
N LEU A 109 -8.88 36.10 6.27
CA LEU A 109 -7.93 35.02 6.67
C LEU A 109 -6.47 35.47 6.50
N ARG A 110 -6.14 36.12 5.37
CA ARG A 110 -4.79 36.65 5.12
C ARG A 110 -4.40 37.72 6.11
N GLY A 111 -5.34 38.56 6.53
CA GLY A 111 -5.14 39.52 7.62
C GLY A 111 -4.76 38.83 8.94
N ALA A 112 -5.35 37.67 9.22
CA ALA A 112 -5.06 36.92 10.44
C ALA A 112 -3.63 36.32 10.43
N VAL A 113 -3.16 35.74 9.32
CA VAL A 113 -1.78 35.22 9.22
C VAL A 113 -0.74 36.34 9.08
N ALA A 114 -1.09 37.48 8.50
CA ALA A 114 -0.21 38.65 8.46
C ALA A 114 0.03 39.25 9.87
N ALA A 115 -1.00 39.21 10.73
CA ALA A 115 -0.87 39.60 12.13
C ALA A 115 -0.09 38.58 12.98
N ASP A 116 -0.14 37.32 12.63
CA ASP A 116 0.54 36.22 13.31
C ASP A 116 1.02 35.15 12.30
N PRO A 117 2.24 35.29 11.77
CA PRO A 117 2.78 34.35 10.77
C PRO A 117 2.94 32.90 11.26
N LEU A 118 2.90 32.69 12.59
CA LEU A 118 2.95 31.34 13.18
C LEU A 118 1.55 30.79 13.53
N ALA A 119 0.48 31.43 13.03
CA ALA A 119 -0.87 30.90 13.15
C ALA A 119 -1.23 30.01 11.96
N LEU A 120 -1.75 28.81 12.25
CA LEU A 120 -2.55 28.03 11.32
C LEU A 120 -4.01 28.50 11.48
N VAL A 121 -4.63 28.98 10.42
CA VAL A 121 -5.97 29.55 10.51
C VAL A 121 -6.97 28.78 9.65
N ALA A 122 -8.21 28.67 10.15
CA ALA A 122 -9.36 28.16 9.42
C ALA A 122 -10.50 29.18 9.48
N PRO A 123 -11.37 29.29 8.46
CA PRO A 123 -12.61 30.05 8.58
C PRO A 123 -13.65 29.33 9.43
N LEU A 124 -14.74 30.00 9.77
CA LEU A 124 -16.00 29.36 10.09
C LEU A 124 -16.49 28.62 8.83
N ILE A 125 -16.77 27.32 8.93
CA ILE A 125 -17.23 26.55 7.77
C ILE A 125 -18.71 26.20 7.96
N LEU A 126 -19.52 26.54 6.96
CA LEU A 126 -20.95 26.26 6.90
C LEU A 126 -21.24 25.14 5.90
N ARG A 127 -22.38 24.50 6.04
CA ARG A 127 -22.97 23.68 4.98
C ARG A 127 -23.72 24.55 3.98
N PRO A 128 -24.06 24.02 2.78
CA PRO A 128 -24.86 24.77 1.81
C PRO A 128 -26.24 25.25 2.34
N ASP A 129 -26.77 24.61 3.38
CA ASP A 129 -28.03 25.00 4.04
C ASP A 129 -27.84 26.10 5.09
N GLY A 130 -26.61 26.65 5.23
CA GLY A 130 -26.26 27.68 6.21
C GLY A 130 -26.00 27.15 7.62
N SER A 131 -26.17 25.87 7.89
CA SER A 131 -25.86 25.31 9.22
C SER A 131 -24.32 25.20 9.42
N THR A 132 -23.88 25.40 10.67
CA THR A 132 -22.46 25.28 11.00
C THR A 132 -21.96 23.85 10.79
N TRP A 133 -20.94 23.69 9.95
CA TRP A 133 -20.22 22.43 9.77
C TRP A 133 -19.01 22.35 10.72
N PHE A 134 -18.17 23.40 10.78
CA PHE A 134 -16.99 23.44 11.61
C PHE A 134 -16.75 24.85 12.20
N ARG A 135 -16.55 24.91 13.50
CA ARG A 135 -16.20 26.12 14.28
C ARG A 135 -15.15 25.77 15.33
N GLY A 136 -14.19 24.93 14.95
CA GLY A 136 -13.23 24.35 15.88
C GLY A 136 -13.71 23.06 16.54
N SER A 137 -12.78 22.17 16.82
CA SER A 137 -13.01 20.89 17.47
C SER A 137 -11.91 20.58 18.47
N ASP A 138 -12.24 19.72 19.44
CA ASP A 138 -11.35 19.25 20.49
C ASP A 138 -11.15 17.75 20.42
N LEU A 139 -9.89 17.33 20.54
CA LEU A 139 -9.53 15.96 20.83
C LEU A 139 -9.45 15.77 22.34
N TYR A 140 -10.27 14.89 22.89
CA TYR A 140 -10.30 14.55 24.31
C TYR A 140 -9.24 13.52 24.64
N LEU A 141 -8.19 13.91 25.36
CA LEU A 141 -7.03 13.03 25.65
C LEU A 141 -7.39 11.85 26.54
N GLY A 142 -8.45 11.97 27.33
CA GLY A 142 -8.90 10.88 28.20
C GLY A 142 -9.45 9.66 27.46
N ASP A 143 -10.05 9.85 26.29
CA ASP A 143 -10.73 8.78 25.57
C ASP A 143 -10.50 8.76 24.04
N GLY A 144 -9.79 9.76 23.51
CA GLY A 144 -9.50 9.88 22.07
C GLY A 144 -10.71 10.17 21.20
N ARG A 145 -11.75 10.76 21.77
CA ARG A 145 -12.93 11.20 21.03
C ARG A 145 -12.75 12.63 20.54
N ILE A 146 -13.26 12.88 19.36
CA ILE A 146 -13.33 14.21 18.77
C ILE A 146 -14.74 14.78 19.01
N ARG A 147 -14.81 16.01 19.51
CA ARG A 147 -16.07 16.73 19.74
C ARG A 147 -15.92 18.18 19.32
N SER A 148 -17.04 18.80 18.90
CA SER A 148 -17.06 20.24 18.63
C SER A 148 -16.59 21.03 19.86
N ALA A 149 -15.77 22.08 19.66
CA ALA A 149 -15.27 22.95 20.70
C ALA A 149 -16.41 23.61 21.52
N ALA A 150 -17.59 23.83 20.90
CA ALA A 150 -18.79 24.32 21.56
C ALA A 150 -19.28 23.41 22.71
N ARG A 151 -18.89 22.13 22.73
CA ARG A 151 -19.24 21.19 23.81
C ARG A 151 -18.24 21.14 24.96
N ARG A 152 -17.15 21.90 24.90
CA ARG A 152 -16.11 21.90 25.94
C ARG A 152 -16.67 22.21 27.33
N ALA A 153 -17.60 23.15 27.43
CA ALA A 153 -18.25 23.49 28.69
C ALA A 153 -19.09 22.33 29.30
N GLN A 154 -19.51 21.38 28.52
CA GLN A 154 -20.25 20.18 28.97
C GLN A 154 -19.32 19.12 29.58
N HIS A 155 -18.01 19.28 29.48
CA HIS A 155 -17.02 18.32 29.95
C HIS A 155 -15.92 19.05 30.76
N PRO A 156 -16.25 19.68 31.89
CA PRO A 156 -15.29 20.44 32.66
C PRO A 156 -14.17 19.56 33.23
N GLY A 157 -12.94 20.07 33.25
CA GLY A 157 -11.77 19.37 33.78
C GLY A 157 -11.19 18.24 32.89
N GLN A 158 -11.73 18.00 31.73
CA GLN A 158 -11.11 17.06 30.79
C GLN A 158 -9.97 17.74 30.01
N ALA A 159 -8.83 17.05 29.90
CA ALA A 159 -7.73 17.50 29.06
C ALA A 159 -8.12 17.37 27.59
N VAL A 160 -8.01 18.48 26.86
CA VAL A 160 -8.36 18.55 25.44
C VAL A 160 -7.26 19.22 24.64
N GLU A 161 -7.13 18.84 23.38
CA GLU A 161 -6.28 19.48 22.37
C GLU A 161 -7.17 20.03 21.27
N PRO A 162 -7.11 21.34 20.99
CA PRO A 162 -7.83 21.93 19.88
C PRO A 162 -7.21 21.47 18.56
N TRP A 163 -8.03 21.36 17.53
CA TRP A 163 -7.56 21.06 16.18
C TRP A 163 -8.44 21.74 15.13
N LEU A 164 -7.86 21.95 13.93
CA LEU A 164 -8.50 22.55 12.77
C LEU A 164 -8.64 21.53 11.65
N THR A 165 -9.76 21.58 10.92
CA THR A 165 -10.03 20.68 9.81
C THR A 165 -9.23 21.02 8.57
N GLY A 166 -8.76 19.99 7.84
CA GLY A 166 -8.06 20.14 6.57
C GLY A 166 -8.91 20.63 5.38
N ALA A 167 -10.22 20.86 5.58
CA ALA A 167 -11.12 21.24 4.50
C ALA A 167 -10.82 22.65 3.92
N CYS A 168 -10.41 23.60 4.79
CA CYS A 168 -9.97 24.95 4.40
C CYS A 168 -9.01 25.48 5.47
N LEU A 169 -7.72 25.56 5.14
CA LEU A 169 -6.65 26.04 6.03
C LEU A 169 -5.77 27.04 5.29
N LEU A 170 -5.45 28.14 5.95
CA LEU A 170 -4.42 29.05 5.45
C LEU A 170 -3.20 29.00 6.37
N VAL A 171 -2.01 28.91 5.76
CA VAL A 171 -0.73 28.78 6.46
C VAL A 171 0.37 29.54 5.71
N THR A 172 1.33 30.10 6.46
CA THR A 172 2.53 30.71 5.88
C THR A 172 3.60 29.65 5.57
N ASP A 173 4.51 29.98 4.66
CA ASP A 173 5.70 29.18 4.36
C ASP A 173 6.61 29.03 5.60
N GLU A 174 6.67 30.03 6.45
CA GLU A 174 7.44 29.99 7.70
C GLU A 174 6.91 28.91 8.64
N LEU A 175 5.60 28.93 8.93
CA LEU A 175 4.99 27.93 9.80
C LEU A 175 5.05 26.54 9.16
N TRP A 176 4.75 26.43 7.87
CA TRP A 176 4.80 25.15 7.14
C TRP A 176 6.16 24.48 7.21
N THR A 177 7.24 25.27 7.01
CA THR A 177 8.62 24.78 7.12
C THR A 177 8.95 24.33 8.54
N ARG A 178 8.52 25.09 9.54
CA ARG A 178 8.77 24.79 10.95
C ARG A 178 8.11 23.51 11.41
N VAL A 179 6.90 23.20 10.94
CA VAL A 179 6.17 21.97 11.30
C VAL A 179 6.47 20.80 10.39
N GLY A 180 7.05 21.04 9.21
CA GLY A 180 7.37 19.99 8.21
C GLY A 180 6.13 19.39 7.54
N GLY A 181 5.04 20.14 7.41
CA GLY A 181 3.81 19.72 6.74
C GLY A 181 3.05 18.59 7.43
N PHE A 182 2.19 17.90 6.68
CA PHE A 182 1.46 16.72 7.15
C PHE A 182 2.41 15.51 7.34
N SER A 183 2.07 14.63 8.25
CA SER A 183 2.81 13.39 8.45
C SER A 183 2.36 12.31 7.46
N ASP A 184 3.30 11.67 6.77
CA ASP A 184 3.02 10.70 5.70
C ASP A 184 2.36 9.39 6.16
N ASP A 185 2.38 9.07 7.46
CA ASP A 185 1.77 7.85 8.02
C ASP A 185 0.23 7.88 8.06
N TYR A 186 -0.36 9.09 7.88
CA TYR A 186 -1.80 9.26 7.76
C TYR A 186 -2.19 9.31 6.29
N PHE A 187 -2.71 8.22 5.77
CA PHE A 187 -3.17 8.18 4.39
C PHE A 187 -4.43 9.05 4.20
N LEU A 188 -5.37 8.99 5.15
CA LEU A 188 -6.62 9.75 5.15
C LEU A 188 -7.21 9.77 6.57
N TYR A 189 -7.74 10.92 6.99
CA TYR A 189 -8.26 11.22 8.35
C TYR A 189 -7.21 11.21 9.45
N TRP A 190 -7.31 12.13 10.38
CA TRP A 190 -6.40 12.41 11.50
C TRP A 190 -5.09 13.12 11.12
N GLU A 191 -4.79 13.31 9.85
CA GLU A 191 -3.63 14.09 9.40
C GLU A 191 -3.74 15.56 9.83
N ASP A 192 -4.95 16.12 9.82
CA ASP A 192 -5.26 17.48 10.26
C ASP A 192 -5.20 17.63 11.80
N VAL A 193 -5.61 16.60 12.54
CA VAL A 193 -5.43 16.53 13.99
C VAL A 193 -3.94 16.49 14.36
N ASP A 194 -3.16 15.66 13.67
CA ASP A 194 -1.70 15.56 13.85
C ASP A 194 -0.97 16.85 13.46
N LEU A 195 -1.35 17.48 12.33
CA LEU A 195 -0.80 18.78 11.92
C LEU A 195 -1.07 19.85 12.98
N SER A 196 -2.29 19.91 13.49
CA SER A 196 -2.68 20.87 14.52
C SER A 196 -1.82 20.71 15.78
N ARG A 197 -1.56 19.48 16.20
CA ARG A 197 -0.67 19.19 17.33
C ARG A 197 0.77 19.65 17.03
N LYS A 198 1.31 19.34 15.86
CA LYS A 198 2.66 19.73 15.43
C LYS A 198 2.82 21.26 15.41
N VAL A 199 1.79 21.99 14.98
CA VAL A 199 1.78 23.46 15.02
C VAL A 199 1.94 23.97 16.45
N VAL A 200 1.18 23.43 17.40
CA VAL A 200 1.28 23.82 18.81
C VAL A 200 2.63 23.45 19.41
N GLU A 201 3.16 22.26 19.13
CA GLU A 201 4.48 21.81 19.58
C GLU A 201 5.63 22.66 19.00
N ALA A 202 5.47 23.17 17.79
CA ALA A 202 6.42 24.10 17.17
C ALA A 202 6.30 25.55 17.66
N GLY A 203 5.43 25.82 18.65
CA GLY A 203 5.19 27.15 19.20
C GLY A 203 4.25 28.02 18.35
N GLY A 204 3.57 27.43 17.37
CA GLY A 204 2.53 28.09 16.59
C GLY A 204 1.17 28.11 17.31
N ARG A 205 0.20 28.74 16.68
CA ARG A 205 -1.16 28.89 17.20
C ARG A 205 -2.21 28.39 16.25
N LEU A 206 -3.30 27.84 16.79
CA LEU A 206 -4.48 27.44 16.04
C LEU A 206 -5.56 28.51 16.21
N ARG A 207 -6.14 28.98 15.12
CA ARG A 207 -7.16 30.01 15.17
C ARG A 207 -8.29 29.73 14.18
N VAL A 208 -9.52 29.70 14.69
CA VAL A 208 -10.72 29.82 13.85
C VAL A 208 -11.02 31.32 13.71
N VAL A 209 -11.05 31.81 12.50
CA VAL A 209 -11.38 33.18 12.16
C VAL A 209 -12.88 33.22 11.86
N GLU A 210 -13.68 33.56 12.86
CA GLU A 210 -15.14 33.47 12.76
C GLU A 210 -15.75 34.53 11.83
N ASP A 211 -15.01 35.62 11.58
CA ASP A 211 -15.39 36.69 10.65
C ASP A 211 -15.13 36.34 9.19
N ALA A 212 -14.49 35.18 8.94
CA ALA A 212 -14.31 34.61 7.61
C ALA A 212 -15.15 33.34 7.48
N VAL A 213 -15.89 33.22 6.37
CA VAL A 213 -16.80 32.11 6.13
C VAL A 213 -16.39 31.36 4.88
N ALA A 214 -16.35 30.03 4.96
CA ALA A 214 -16.28 29.11 3.82
C ALA A 214 -17.50 28.19 3.81
N VAL A 215 -17.83 27.61 2.66
CA VAL A 215 -18.92 26.63 2.53
C VAL A 215 -18.33 25.29 2.11
N HIS A 216 -18.76 24.20 2.73
CA HIS A 216 -18.32 22.85 2.42
C HIS A 216 -19.51 21.93 2.14
N ALA A 217 -19.59 21.45 0.90
CA ALA A 217 -20.60 20.49 0.44
C ALA A 217 -20.15 19.06 0.75
N GLU A 218 -20.30 18.64 2.02
CA GLU A 218 -19.84 17.35 2.55
C GLU A 218 -20.16 16.17 1.63
N GLY A 219 -19.15 15.47 1.12
CA GLY A 219 -19.28 14.21 0.36
C GLY A 219 -19.07 14.30 -1.14
N GLY A 220 -18.75 15.49 -1.71
CA GLY A 220 -18.51 15.66 -3.14
C GLY A 220 -17.35 14.81 -3.70
N THR A 221 -16.28 14.67 -2.94
CA THR A 221 -15.07 13.92 -3.32
C THR A 221 -15.17 12.40 -3.12
N GLN A 222 -16.16 11.89 -2.36
CA GLN A 222 -16.32 10.45 -2.07
C GLN A 222 -17.54 9.82 -2.75
N SER A 223 -18.32 10.59 -3.48
CA SER A 223 -19.64 10.22 -4.01
C SER A 223 -19.75 10.40 -5.52
N ALA A 224 -18.81 9.91 -6.31
CA ALA A 224 -19.11 9.71 -7.73
C ALA A 224 -20.24 8.66 -7.83
N GLY A 225 -21.49 9.10 -7.59
CA GLY A 225 -22.66 8.28 -7.83
C GLY A 225 -23.82 8.31 -6.84
N HIS A 226 -23.72 8.89 -5.63
CA HIS A 226 -24.87 8.85 -4.69
C HIS A 226 -24.88 10.03 -3.72
N ALA A 227 -25.75 10.97 -3.93
CA ALA A 227 -26.00 12.10 -3.04
C ALA A 227 -27.30 11.92 -2.26
N SER A 228 -27.23 11.67 -0.94
CA SER A 228 -28.25 12.14 0.00
C SER A 228 -27.72 12.08 1.44
N ALA A 229 -28.04 13.08 2.24
CA ALA A 229 -27.82 13.10 3.69
C ALA A 229 -28.43 11.84 4.32
N GLY A 230 -27.56 10.96 4.89
CA GLY A 230 -27.97 9.69 5.51
C GLY A 230 -27.37 8.43 4.88
N GLN A 231 -26.46 8.54 3.93
CA GLN A 231 -25.76 7.40 3.37
C GLN A 231 -24.65 6.87 4.30
N ALA A 232 -24.47 5.53 4.28
CA ALA A 232 -23.39 4.87 5.02
C ALA A 232 -22.02 5.42 4.61
N LYS A 233 -21.19 5.77 5.59
CA LYS A 233 -19.79 6.18 5.33
C LYS A 233 -19.02 5.01 4.69
N SER A 234 -17.96 5.31 3.94
CA SER A 234 -17.17 4.30 3.24
C SER A 234 -16.40 3.37 4.19
N GLY A 235 -16.02 2.18 3.73
CA GLY A 235 -15.14 1.30 4.49
C GLY A 235 -13.79 1.95 4.81
N THR A 236 -13.28 2.83 3.94
CA THR A 236 -12.08 3.64 4.13
C THR A 236 -12.25 4.58 5.33
N TYR A 237 -13.42 5.22 5.47
CA TYR A 237 -13.75 6.07 6.61
C TYR A 237 -13.61 5.31 7.94
N TYR A 238 -14.28 4.14 8.08
CA TYR A 238 -14.24 3.38 9.32
C TYR A 238 -12.85 2.85 9.64
N TYR A 239 -12.14 2.34 8.63
CA TYR A 239 -10.80 1.80 8.79
C TYR A 239 -9.81 2.86 9.30
N HIS A 240 -9.71 3.99 8.60
CA HIS A 240 -8.71 5.00 8.94
C HIS A 240 -9.03 5.74 10.24
N ASN A 241 -10.30 6.08 10.51
CA ASN A 241 -10.66 6.73 11.77
C ASN A 241 -10.32 5.87 12.99
N VAL A 242 -10.52 4.57 12.93
CA VAL A 242 -10.17 3.68 14.04
C VAL A 242 -8.67 3.43 14.14
N ARG A 243 -7.99 3.20 13.00
CA ARG A 243 -6.54 2.97 12.94
C ARG A 243 -5.76 4.19 13.38
N ASN A 244 -6.07 5.33 12.78
CA ASN A 244 -5.27 6.55 12.93
C ASN A 244 -5.43 7.19 14.31
N ARG A 245 -6.58 7.00 14.96
CA ARG A 245 -6.74 7.33 16.37
C ARG A 245 -5.65 6.67 17.23
N LEU A 246 -5.37 5.39 17.01
CA LEU A 246 -4.33 4.67 17.76
C LEU A 246 -2.91 5.04 17.30
N LEU A 247 -2.73 5.39 16.03
CA LEU A 247 -1.47 5.94 15.53
C LEU A 247 -1.14 7.26 16.22
N TYR A 248 -2.11 8.18 16.30
CA TYR A 248 -1.97 9.44 17.04
C TYR A 248 -1.62 9.18 18.51
N GLY A 249 -2.36 8.31 19.17
CA GLY A 249 -2.08 7.96 20.56
C GLY A 249 -0.68 7.38 20.76
N ALA A 250 -0.17 6.59 19.82
CA ALA A 250 1.17 6.04 19.89
C ALA A 250 2.27 7.09 19.71
N ARG A 251 2.00 8.14 18.94
CA ARG A 251 2.95 9.23 18.69
C ARG A 251 3.02 10.24 19.81
N HIS A 252 1.87 10.62 20.35
CA HIS A 252 1.75 11.83 21.15
C HIS A 252 1.38 11.58 22.62
N LEU A 253 0.97 10.38 22.98
CA LEU A 253 0.53 10.09 24.34
C LEU A 253 1.54 9.25 25.13
N ASP A 254 1.53 9.42 26.45
CA ASP A 254 2.27 8.52 27.34
C ASP A 254 1.70 7.10 27.32
N ALA A 255 2.46 6.15 27.87
CA ALA A 255 2.10 4.74 27.87
C ALA A 255 0.80 4.43 28.64
N ARG A 256 0.42 5.26 29.63
CA ARG A 256 -0.80 5.08 30.44
C ARG A 256 -2.03 5.52 29.63
N ALA A 257 -1.97 6.70 29.03
CA ALA A 257 -3.03 7.24 28.18
C ALA A 257 -3.24 6.36 26.93
N LEU A 258 -2.15 5.92 26.28
CA LEU A 258 -2.22 5.00 25.14
C LEU A 258 -2.87 3.66 25.52
N ARG A 259 -2.53 3.07 26.68
CA ARG A 259 -3.19 1.84 27.19
C ARG A 259 -4.68 2.06 27.37
N ARG A 260 -5.10 3.21 27.93
CA ARG A 260 -6.51 3.55 28.09
C ARG A 260 -7.21 3.68 26.75
N TRP A 261 -6.59 4.37 25.78
CA TRP A 261 -7.15 4.48 24.43
C TRP A 261 -7.32 3.12 23.77
N ARG A 262 -6.36 2.21 23.93
CA ARG A 262 -6.46 0.84 23.40
C ARG A 262 -7.64 0.10 24.03
N LEU A 263 -7.80 0.14 25.33
CA LEU A 263 -8.93 -0.50 26.02
C LEU A 263 -10.28 0.04 25.55
N LEU A 264 -10.38 1.35 25.28
CA LEU A 264 -11.62 1.98 24.82
C LEU A 264 -11.87 1.83 23.30
N THR A 265 -10.90 1.32 22.54
CA THR A 265 -11.00 1.25 21.07
C THR A 265 -12.22 0.47 20.56
N PRO A 266 -12.65 -0.67 21.13
CA PRO A 266 -13.86 -1.34 20.64
C PRO A 266 -15.11 -0.46 20.77
N VAL A 267 -15.23 0.29 21.87
CA VAL A 267 -16.37 1.21 22.10
C VAL A 267 -16.32 2.38 21.13
N VAL A 268 -15.14 3.01 20.97
CA VAL A 268 -14.97 4.12 20.04
C VAL A 268 -15.17 3.68 18.59
N ALA A 269 -14.71 2.48 18.22
CA ALA A 269 -14.95 1.92 16.89
C ALA A 269 -16.45 1.69 16.61
N TYR A 270 -17.19 1.25 17.61
CA TYR A 270 -18.65 1.16 17.50
C TYR A 270 -19.33 2.53 17.32
N GLU A 271 -18.87 3.55 18.04
CA GLU A 271 -19.36 4.93 17.87
C GLU A 271 -19.03 5.49 16.48
N VAL A 272 -17.82 5.22 15.97
CA VAL A 272 -17.41 5.58 14.59
C VAL A 272 -18.33 4.88 13.56
N LEU A 273 -18.69 3.62 13.81
CA LEU A 273 -19.68 2.91 12.97
C LEU A 273 -21.05 3.59 13.01
N LEU A 274 -21.52 4.05 14.18
CA LEU A 274 -22.82 4.72 14.29
C LEU A 274 -22.92 6.03 13.50
N GLN A 275 -21.80 6.68 13.19
CA GLN A 275 -21.78 7.90 12.37
C GLN A 275 -22.24 7.68 10.93
N GLY A 276 -22.18 6.45 10.42
CA GLY A 276 -22.75 6.06 9.12
C GLY A 276 -24.26 5.79 9.14
N GLY A 277 -24.92 6.05 10.27
CA GLY A 277 -26.37 5.81 10.45
C GLY A 277 -26.72 4.34 10.67
N ARG A 278 -27.95 4.08 11.15
CA ARG A 278 -28.40 2.72 11.49
C ARG A 278 -28.68 1.83 10.27
N ARG A 279 -28.99 2.40 9.12
CA ARG A 279 -29.30 1.66 7.88
C ARG A 279 -28.12 0.80 7.38
N GLN A 280 -26.89 1.17 7.67
CA GLN A 280 -25.71 0.37 7.31
C GLN A 280 -25.68 -1.02 7.97
N PHE A 281 -26.37 -1.19 9.10
CA PHE A 281 -26.45 -2.49 9.79
C PHE A 281 -27.38 -3.48 9.08
N ALA A 282 -28.12 -3.07 8.04
CA ALA A 282 -28.74 -4.00 7.11
C ALA A 282 -27.71 -4.79 6.28
N HIS A 283 -26.51 -4.20 6.04
CA HIS A 283 -25.39 -4.83 5.34
C HIS A 283 -24.07 -4.67 6.15
N PRO A 284 -23.98 -5.25 7.36
CA PRO A 284 -22.96 -4.91 8.36
C PRO A 284 -21.54 -5.40 8.01
N VAL A 285 -21.40 -6.32 7.06
CA VAL A 285 -20.13 -7.02 6.79
C VAL A 285 -19.03 -6.06 6.37
N ALA A 286 -19.31 -5.13 5.46
CA ALA A 286 -18.29 -4.18 4.97
C ALA A 286 -17.87 -3.16 6.03
N PRO A 287 -18.78 -2.41 6.69
CA PRO A 287 -18.40 -1.43 7.69
C PRO A 287 -17.74 -2.07 8.93
N VAL A 288 -18.30 -3.16 9.45
CA VAL A 288 -17.74 -3.86 10.61
C VAL A 288 -16.37 -4.46 10.30
N SER A 289 -16.20 -5.09 9.14
CA SER A 289 -14.89 -5.63 8.75
C SER A 289 -13.83 -4.54 8.56
N ALA A 290 -14.21 -3.36 8.09
CA ALA A 290 -13.33 -2.22 7.99
C ALA A 290 -12.90 -1.70 9.37
N ALA A 291 -13.87 -1.51 10.29
CA ALA A 291 -13.58 -1.10 11.66
C ALA A 291 -12.69 -2.11 12.40
N VAL A 292 -12.98 -3.42 12.28
CA VAL A 292 -12.16 -4.49 12.87
C VAL A 292 -10.73 -4.47 12.32
N ARG A 293 -10.54 -4.29 11.01
CA ARG A 293 -9.20 -4.11 10.42
C ARG A 293 -8.49 -2.89 11.00
N GLY A 294 -9.22 -1.77 11.13
CA GLY A 294 -8.71 -0.56 11.76
C GLY A 294 -8.26 -0.78 13.21
N ILE A 295 -9.03 -1.55 14.01
CA ILE A 295 -8.64 -1.96 15.36
C ILE A 295 -7.34 -2.77 15.31
N VAL A 296 -7.30 -3.83 14.51
CA VAL A 296 -6.15 -4.74 14.42
C VAL A 296 -4.88 -4.01 14.02
N ASP A 297 -4.95 -3.18 12.98
CA ASP A 297 -3.78 -2.46 12.48
C ASP A 297 -3.37 -1.31 13.42
N GLY A 298 -4.35 -0.63 14.04
CA GLY A 298 -4.08 0.35 15.09
C GLY A 298 -3.41 -0.26 16.33
N TYR A 299 -3.82 -1.44 16.76
CA TYR A 299 -3.14 -2.16 17.85
C TYR A 299 -1.72 -2.57 17.49
N ARG A 300 -1.47 -2.98 16.24
CA ARG A 300 -0.13 -3.32 15.76
C ARG A 300 0.79 -2.11 15.79
N LEU A 301 0.32 -1.00 15.23
CA LEU A 301 1.08 0.25 15.21
C LEU A 301 1.38 0.74 16.63
N SER A 302 0.38 0.72 17.52
CA SER A 302 0.54 1.22 18.89
C SER A 302 1.25 0.25 19.85
N GLY A 303 1.42 -1.02 19.50
CA GLY A 303 2.10 -2.03 20.33
C GLY A 303 3.59 -2.16 20.09
N GLY A 304 4.09 -1.74 18.91
CA GLY A 304 5.50 -1.80 18.51
C GLY A 304 6.24 -0.47 18.63
N TRP A 305 5.52 0.61 18.86
CA TRP A 305 6.09 1.96 18.88
C TRP A 305 6.76 2.23 20.25
N ARG A 306 8.10 2.21 20.28
CA ARG A 306 8.85 3.03 21.24
C ARG A 306 8.95 4.42 20.62
N ALA A 307 8.63 5.46 21.39
CA ALA A 307 8.87 6.84 20.98
C ALA A 307 10.34 6.97 20.55
N VAL A 308 10.56 6.96 19.26
CA VAL A 308 11.80 7.45 18.65
C VAL A 308 11.53 8.94 18.47
N PRO A 309 12.37 9.84 19.02
CA PRO A 309 12.29 11.25 18.68
C PRO A 309 12.26 11.36 17.16
N SER A 310 11.34 12.15 16.65
CA SER A 310 11.27 12.45 15.21
C SER A 310 12.69 12.78 14.75
N PRO A 311 13.33 11.99 13.89
CA PRO A 311 14.59 12.43 13.31
C PRO A 311 14.24 13.69 12.52
N ALA A 312 15.03 14.73 12.72
CA ALA A 312 15.14 15.82 11.75
C ALA A 312 15.19 15.21 10.35
N PRO A 313 14.71 15.88 9.29
CA PRO A 313 14.62 15.32 7.95
C PRO A 313 15.99 14.79 7.57
N THR A 314 16.22 13.55 7.88
CA THR A 314 17.34 12.78 7.37
C THR A 314 17.03 12.57 5.90
N ALA A 315 17.99 12.96 5.08
CA ALA A 315 18.04 12.64 3.65
C ALA A 315 17.37 11.30 3.38
N ALA A 316 16.55 11.25 2.33
CA ALA A 316 15.88 10.05 1.85
C ALA A 316 16.79 8.82 2.02
N PRO A 317 16.24 7.68 2.52
CA PRO A 317 17.07 6.49 2.70
C PRO A 317 17.76 6.21 1.36
N ALA A 318 19.05 6.00 1.41
CA ALA A 318 19.87 5.67 0.25
C ALA A 318 19.19 4.48 -0.48
N GLY A 319 18.57 4.76 -1.64
CA GLY A 319 17.79 3.81 -2.42
C GLY A 319 16.66 4.44 -3.24
N SER A 320 16.37 5.74 -3.13
CA SER A 320 15.30 6.43 -3.91
C SER A 320 15.83 7.22 -5.11
N GLY A 321 17.02 6.86 -5.60
CA GLY A 321 17.56 7.37 -6.87
C GLY A 321 17.59 6.25 -7.93
N PRO A 322 17.74 6.59 -9.21
CA PRO A 322 17.92 5.58 -10.25
C PRO A 322 19.11 4.67 -9.85
N ALA A 323 18.86 3.36 -9.86
CA ALA A 323 19.87 2.39 -9.52
C ALA A 323 21.06 2.47 -10.49
N ALA A 324 22.25 2.15 -9.99
CA ALA A 324 23.40 1.97 -10.87
C ALA A 324 23.06 0.99 -12.01
N PRO A 325 23.49 1.26 -13.26
CA PRO A 325 23.24 0.34 -14.38
C PRO A 325 23.68 -1.07 -14.04
N ALA A 326 22.86 -2.05 -14.37
CA ALA A 326 23.22 -3.46 -14.30
C ALA A 326 23.78 -3.88 -15.65
N SER A 327 24.91 -4.58 -15.66
CA SER A 327 25.56 -5.04 -16.87
C SER A 327 25.11 -6.42 -17.31
N SER A 328 24.62 -7.25 -16.37
CA SER A 328 24.26 -8.64 -16.60
C SER A 328 22.98 -9.07 -15.88
N LEU A 329 22.25 -9.97 -16.51
CA LEU A 329 21.00 -10.54 -16.03
C LEU A 329 20.93 -12.03 -16.34
N VAL A 330 20.50 -12.81 -15.36
CA VAL A 330 20.16 -14.23 -15.51
C VAL A 330 18.65 -14.40 -15.35
N VAL A 331 18.02 -15.13 -16.25
CA VAL A 331 16.67 -15.68 -16.05
C VAL A 331 16.81 -17.13 -15.64
N ALA A 332 16.42 -17.47 -14.42
CA ALA A 332 16.43 -18.82 -13.89
C ALA A 332 15.05 -19.45 -14.03
N VAL A 333 14.93 -20.49 -14.82
CA VAL A 333 13.74 -21.32 -14.96
C VAL A 333 13.96 -22.60 -14.14
N LEU A 334 13.09 -22.85 -13.16
CA LEU A 334 13.20 -24.03 -12.30
C LEU A 334 12.24 -25.09 -12.76
N THR A 335 12.69 -26.35 -12.87
CA THR A 335 11.85 -27.45 -13.33
C THR A 335 12.02 -28.73 -12.49
N TYR A 336 10.96 -29.53 -12.48
CA TYR A 336 10.93 -30.86 -11.85
C TYR A 336 9.96 -31.76 -12.59
N ARG A 337 10.49 -32.72 -13.39
CA ARG A 337 9.72 -33.72 -14.16
C ARG A 337 8.70 -33.12 -15.12
N ARG A 338 9.04 -31.99 -15.77
CA ARG A 338 8.14 -31.28 -16.70
C ARG A 338 8.86 -30.84 -17.99
N PRO A 339 9.42 -31.77 -18.77
CA PRO A 339 10.15 -31.41 -19.98
C PRO A 339 9.26 -30.70 -21.03
N ASP A 340 7.95 -30.99 -21.06
CA ASP A 340 7.01 -30.34 -21.97
C ASP A 340 6.74 -28.88 -21.62
N ASP A 341 6.66 -28.54 -20.32
CA ASP A 341 6.56 -27.15 -19.86
C ASP A 341 7.84 -26.39 -20.21
N ILE A 342 9.01 -27.00 -20.06
CA ILE A 342 10.31 -26.44 -20.50
C ILE A 342 10.30 -26.11 -21.98
N ARG A 343 9.86 -27.05 -22.85
CA ARG A 343 9.74 -26.81 -24.31
C ARG A 343 8.80 -25.63 -24.62
N ALA A 344 7.76 -25.41 -23.80
CA ALA A 344 6.78 -24.36 -24.01
C ALA A 344 7.25 -22.99 -23.49
N VAL A 345 7.99 -22.91 -22.37
CA VAL A 345 8.39 -21.64 -21.76
C VAL A 345 9.67 -21.07 -22.35
N LEU A 346 10.67 -21.92 -22.68
CA LEU A 346 11.99 -21.44 -23.10
C LEU A 346 11.96 -20.56 -24.35
N PRO A 347 11.21 -20.85 -25.42
CA PRO A 347 11.13 -19.96 -26.58
C PRO A 347 10.62 -18.55 -26.22
N LEU A 348 9.64 -18.45 -25.31
CA LEU A 348 9.07 -17.18 -24.88
C LEU A 348 10.09 -16.35 -24.07
N VAL A 349 10.81 -17.00 -23.17
CA VAL A 349 11.85 -16.34 -22.37
C VAL A 349 13.04 -15.93 -23.24
N ALA A 350 13.45 -16.81 -24.18
CA ALA A 350 14.54 -16.54 -25.09
C ALA A 350 14.28 -15.34 -26.01
N ALA A 351 13.04 -15.22 -26.53
CA ALA A 351 12.65 -14.09 -27.34
C ALA A 351 12.77 -12.77 -26.55
N GLN A 352 12.28 -12.72 -25.32
CA GLN A 352 12.37 -11.51 -24.49
C GLN A 352 13.80 -11.20 -24.01
N ALA A 353 14.62 -12.22 -23.81
CA ALA A 353 16.04 -12.03 -23.51
C ALA A 353 16.79 -11.44 -24.73
N ALA A 354 16.45 -11.87 -25.94
CA ALA A 354 17.00 -11.33 -27.18
C ALA A 354 16.53 -9.87 -27.40
N GLU A 355 15.24 -9.59 -27.24
CA GLU A 355 14.68 -8.23 -27.31
C GLU A 355 15.35 -7.27 -26.33
N LEU A 356 15.59 -7.71 -25.08
CA LEU A 356 16.24 -6.87 -24.08
C LEU A 356 17.71 -6.58 -24.42
N ARG A 357 18.44 -7.55 -25.01
CA ARG A 357 19.81 -7.38 -25.49
C ARG A 357 19.88 -6.40 -26.67
N GLU A 358 18.95 -6.51 -27.62
CA GLU A 358 18.86 -5.57 -28.73
C GLU A 358 18.53 -4.17 -28.24
N ALA A 359 17.58 -4.01 -27.32
CA ALA A 359 17.27 -2.72 -26.71
C ALA A 359 18.48 -2.11 -25.97
N ALA A 360 19.37 -2.92 -25.40
CA ALA A 360 20.58 -2.47 -24.72
C ALA A 360 21.66 -1.91 -25.65
N GLU A 361 21.56 -2.10 -26.97
CA GLU A 361 22.42 -1.45 -27.95
C GLU A 361 22.11 0.06 -28.04
N ALA A 362 20.84 0.42 -27.94
CA ALA A 362 20.37 1.82 -27.97
C ALA A 362 20.36 2.46 -26.57
N ASP A 363 20.11 1.68 -25.50
CA ASP A 363 20.09 2.16 -24.10
C ASP A 363 21.17 1.46 -23.26
N PRO A 364 22.35 2.07 -23.09
CA PRO A 364 23.48 1.48 -22.36
C PRO A 364 23.21 1.27 -20.86
N THR A 365 22.04 1.67 -20.37
CA THR A 365 21.61 1.48 -18.98
C THR A 365 20.85 0.16 -18.77
N LEU A 366 20.54 -0.56 -19.85
CA LEU A 366 19.97 -1.90 -19.81
C LEU A 366 21.10 -2.96 -19.75
N PRO A 367 20.81 -4.18 -19.22
CA PRO A 367 21.76 -5.28 -19.19
C PRO A 367 22.17 -5.70 -20.61
N ARG A 368 23.45 -5.66 -20.91
CA ARG A 368 24.02 -6.10 -22.19
C ARG A 368 24.19 -7.61 -22.27
N SER A 369 24.42 -8.25 -21.11
CA SER A 369 24.51 -9.70 -21.01
C SER A 369 23.22 -10.24 -20.40
N VAL A 370 22.43 -10.96 -21.19
CA VAL A 370 21.21 -11.65 -20.74
C VAL A 370 21.33 -13.11 -21.13
N ARG A 371 21.24 -14.01 -20.15
CA ARG A 371 21.30 -15.47 -20.35
C ARG A 371 20.22 -16.17 -19.55
N ILE A 372 19.89 -17.39 -19.95
CA ILE A 372 18.90 -18.24 -19.31
C ILE A 372 19.62 -19.40 -18.65
N VAL A 373 19.22 -19.75 -17.45
CA VAL A 373 19.69 -20.95 -16.73
C VAL A 373 18.49 -21.79 -16.36
N VAL A 374 18.43 -23.01 -16.85
CA VAL A 374 17.42 -23.98 -16.45
C VAL A 374 18.01 -24.86 -15.36
N VAL A 375 17.40 -24.83 -14.18
CA VAL A 375 17.79 -25.65 -13.04
C VAL A 375 16.82 -26.82 -12.91
N ASP A 376 17.28 -28.01 -13.27
CA ASP A 376 16.51 -29.24 -13.18
C ASP A 376 16.72 -29.92 -11.84
N ASN A 377 15.68 -29.97 -11.02
CA ASN A 377 15.70 -30.57 -9.69
C ASN A 377 15.16 -32.03 -9.69
N ASP A 378 14.99 -32.64 -10.89
CA ASP A 378 14.73 -34.06 -10.98
C ASP A 378 16.02 -34.85 -10.75
N PRO A 379 16.07 -35.81 -9.79
CA PRO A 379 17.26 -36.66 -9.61
C PRO A 379 17.72 -37.36 -10.87
N ALA A 380 16.83 -37.63 -11.82
CA ALA A 380 17.14 -38.25 -13.10
C ALA A 380 17.62 -37.29 -14.19
N GLY A 381 17.49 -35.97 -13.99
CA GLY A 381 17.90 -34.95 -14.97
C GLY A 381 17.05 -34.99 -16.26
N GLY A 382 15.74 -35.19 -16.12
CA GLY A 382 14.85 -35.49 -17.25
C GLY A 382 14.58 -34.33 -18.22
N ALA A 383 14.97 -33.09 -17.89
CA ALA A 383 14.77 -31.92 -18.74
C ALA A 383 15.93 -31.63 -19.71
N GLY A 384 17.06 -32.34 -19.59
CA GLY A 384 18.28 -32.07 -20.37
C GLY A 384 18.07 -31.96 -21.87
N ALA A 385 17.47 -32.98 -22.49
CA ALA A 385 17.20 -32.99 -23.92
C ALA A 385 16.30 -31.84 -24.39
N ALA A 386 15.26 -31.51 -23.61
CA ALA A 386 14.37 -30.40 -23.94
C ALA A 386 15.08 -29.02 -23.87
N VAL A 387 16.06 -28.87 -22.97
CA VAL A 387 16.88 -27.65 -22.88
C VAL A 387 17.88 -27.59 -24.03
N GLU A 388 18.52 -28.70 -24.39
CA GLU A 388 19.46 -28.78 -25.53
C GLU A 388 18.77 -28.42 -26.85
N ASP A 389 17.56 -28.97 -27.09
CA ASP A 389 16.75 -28.65 -28.27
C ASP A 389 16.43 -27.12 -28.31
N ALA A 390 15.96 -26.57 -27.21
CA ALA A 390 15.66 -25.14 -27.12
C ALA A 390 16.91 -24.24 -27.27
N ALA A 391 18.04 -24.68 -26.75
CA ALA A 391 19.29 -23.93 -26.85
C ALA A 391 19.83 -23.88 -28.29
N ALA A 392 19.62 -24.92 -29.06
CA ALA A 392 20.04 -24.98 -30.46
C ALA A 392 19.30 -23.97 -31.35
N GLU A 393 18.07 -23.62 -31.01
CA GLU A 393 17.21 -22.69 -31.76
C GLU A 393 17.20 -21.26 -31.17
N SER A 394 17.83 -21.04 -30.00
CA SER A 394 17.72 -19.81 -29.25
C SER A 394 18.74 -18.75 -29.66
N ALA A 395 18.29 -17.51 -29.84
CA ALA A 395 19.14 -16.35 -29.99
C ALA A 395 19.81 -15.88 -28.68
N ALA A 396 19.28 -16.29 -27.51
CA ALA A 396 19.85 -16.01 -26.20
C ALA A 396 20.57 -17.24 -25.64
N PRO A 397 21.71 -17.09 -24.92
CA PRO A 397 22.39 -18.23 -24.31
C PRO A 397 21.51 -18.95 -23.30
N ILE A 398 21.35 -20.28 -23.44
CA ILE A 398 20.64 -21.15 -22.49
C ILE A 398 21.62 -22.16 -21.93
N ALA A 399 21.69 -22.27 -20.60
CA ALA A 399 22.49 -23.26 -19.91
C ALA A 399 21.60 -24.23 -19.12
N TYR A 400 21.88 -25.52 -19.23
CA TYR A 400 21.29 -26.57 -18.41
C TYR A 400 22.14 -26.82 -17.17
N VAL A 401 21.49 -26.90 -16.01
CA VAL A 401 22.12 -27.18 -14.72
C VAL A 401 21.31 -28.23 -13.97
N HIS A 402 21.95 -29.34 -13.64
CA HIS A 402 21.33 -30.40 -12.84
C HIS A 402 21.58 -30.16 -11.35
N GLU A 403 20.52 -30.12 -10.54
CA GLU A 403 20.55 -30.05 -9.09
C GLU A 403 19.85 -31.26 -8.48
N PRO A 404 20.59 -32.32 -8.14
CA PRO A 404 20.03 -33.58 -7.65
C PRO A 404 19.51 -33.51 -6.24
N THR A 405 19.93 -32.48 -5.44
CA THR A 405 19.47 -32.30 -4.05
C THR A 405 17.98 -31.97 -4.05
N PRO A 406 17.16 -32.80 -3.36
CA PRO A 406 15.72 -32.59 -3.38
C PRO A 406 15.26 -31.27 -2.75
N GLY A 407 14.30 -30.59 -3.39
CA GLY A 407 13.58 -29.46 -2.84
C GLY A 407 13.83 -28.15 -3.59
N ILE A 408 12.77 -27.33 -3.65
CA ILE A 408 12.77 -26.07 -4.40
C ILE A 408 13.83 -25.07 -3.89
N SER A 409 14.16 -25.11 -2.60
CA SER A 409 15.23 -24.27 -2.01
C SER A 409 16.60 -24.64 -2.55
N ALA A 410 16.89 -25.93 -2.79
CA ALA A 410 18.14 -26.37 -3.38
C ALA A 410 18.26 -25.84 -4.82
N ALA A 411 17.22 -25.97 -5.63
CA ALA A 411 17.19 -25.46 -6.99
C ALA A 411 17.36 -23.92 -7.04
N ARG A 412 16.70 -23.17 -6.16
CA ARG A 412 16.85 -21.71 -6.08
C ARG A 412 18.24 -21.28 -5.61
N ASN A 413 18.80 -21.99 -4.65
CA ASN A 413 20.18 -21.75 -4.23
C ASN A 413 21.18 -22.07 -5.34
N ARG A 414 20.93 -23.12 -6.12
CA ARG A 414 21.74 -23.43 -7.30
C ARG A 414 21.65 -22.30 -8.33
N ALA A 415 20.49 -21.75 -8.60
CA ALA A 415 20.34 -20.60 -9.48
C ALA A 415 21.11 -19.36 -8.96
N LEU A 416 21.11 -19.09 -7.64
CA LEU A 416 21.92 -18.05 -7.03
C LEU A 416 23.42 -18.30 -7.20
N ASP A 417 23.86 -19.56 -7.15
CA ASP A 417 25.26 -19.93 -7.34
C ASP A 417 25.69 -19.77 -8.80
N GLU A 418 24.85 -20.14 -9.75
CA GLU A 418 25.08 -19.94 -11.18
C GLU A 418 25.11 -18.44 -11.56
N ALA A 419 24.34 -17.60 -10.86
CA ALA A 419 24.29 -16.17 -11.08
C ALA A 419 25.29 -15.38 -10.18
N ARG A 420 26.30 -16.05 -9.59
CA ARG A 420 27.22 -15.41 -8.61
C ARG A 420 27.99 -14.20 -9.17
N GLY A 421 28.30 -14.21 -10.46
CA GLY A 421 29.01 -13.12 -11.14
C GLY A 421 28.09 -12.06 -11.76
N ASP A 422 26.78 -12.25 -11.72
CA ASP A 422 25.80 -11.40 -12.37
C ASP A 422 25.25 -10.32 -11.44
N ASP A 423 24.61 -9.28 -12.02
CA ASP A 423 24.00 -8.18 -11.28
C ASP A 423 22.56 -8.46 -10.90
N LEU A 424 21.80 -9.07 -11.81
CA LEU A 424 20.37 -9.33 -11.66
C LEU A 424 20.05 -10.82 -11.88
N LEU A 425 19.05 -11.30 -11.13
CA LEU A 425 18.48 -12.63 -11.30
C LEU A 425 16.97 -12.53 -11.34
N VAL A 426 16.33 -13.14 -12.33
CA VAL A 426 14.87 -13.28 -12.42
C VAL A 426 14.52 -14.74 -12.24
N PHE A 427 13.62 -15.03 -11.32
CA PHE A 427 13.01 -16.35 -11.17
C PHE A 427 11.71 -16.44 -11.96
N LEU A 428 11.50 -17.54 -12.64
CA LEU A 428 10.28 -17.91 -13.35
C LEU A 428 10.06 -19.42 -13.19
N ASP A 429 8.82 -19.83 -12.91
CA ASP A 429 8.49 -21.25 -12.83
C ASP A 429 8.21 -21.83 -14.24
N ASP A 430 8.42 -23.13 -14.44
CA ASP A 430 8.29 -23.82 -15.74
C ASP A 430 6.84 -23.83 -16.28
N ASP A 431 5.83 -23.78 -15.41
CA ASP A 431 4.41 -23.74 -15.76
C ASP A 431 3.88 -22.30 -16.00
N GLU A 432 4.77 -21.31 -16.07
CA GLU A 432 4.42 -19.92 -16.33
C GLU A 432 4.76 -19.47 -17.76
N ARG A 433 3.95 -18.55 -18.28
CA ARG A 433 4.10 -17.97 -19.62
C ARG A 433 4.18 -16.45 -19.47
N PRO A 434 5.35 -15.83 -19.74
CA PRO A 434 5.52 -14.38 -19.60
C PRO A 434 4.78 -13.61 -20.70
N ASP A 435 4.15 -12.51 -20.30
CA ASP A 435 3.54 -11.55 -21.23
C ASP A 435 4.61 -10.85 -22.09
N PRO A 436 4.29 -10.38 -23.31
CA PRO A 436 5.19 -9.55 -24.09
C PRO A 436 5.72 -8.35 -23.30
N GLY A 437 7.03 -8.13 -23.33
CA GLY A 437 7.69 -7.04 -22.62
C GLY A 437 7.87 -7.23 -21.10
N TRP A 438 7.53 -8.41 -20.55
CA TRP A 438 7.65 -8.78 -19.13
C TRP A 438 9.04 -8.51 -18.56
N LEU A 439 10.10 -9.02 -19.21
CA LEU A 439 11.47 -8.90 -18.72
C LEU A 439 11.94 -7.45 -18.70
N ALA A 440 11.64 -6.70 -19.75
CA ALA A 440 11.96 -5.29 -19.85
C ALA A 440 11.20 -4.43 -18.80
N ALA A 441 9.96 -4.81 -18.46
CA ALA A 441 9.17 -4.13 -17.42
C ALA A 441 9.81 -4.32 -16.03
N LEU A 442 10.24 -5.53 -15.66
CA LEU A 442 10.96 -5.81 -14.42
C LEU A 442 12.24 -4.98 -14.30
N VAL A 443 13.07 -4.96 -15.35
CA VAL A 443 14.35 -4.23 -15.38
C VAL A 443 14.11 -2.72 -15.26
N ARG A 444 13.14 -2.16 -16.00
CA ARG A 444 12.78 -0.74 -15.93
C ARG A 444 12.28 -0.34 -14.54
N ALA A 445 11.40 -1.15 -13.93
CA ALA A 445 10.89 -0.89 -12.59
C ALA A 445 12.00 -0.89 -11.53
N ARG A 446 12.91 -1.87 -11.58
CA ARG A 446 14.08 -1.91 -10.70
C ARG A 446 14.97 -0.68 -10.87
N ARG A 447 15.25 -0.29 -12.13
CA ARG A 447 16.09 0.87 -12.45
C ARG A 447 15.47 2.16 -11.90
N ALA A 448 14.17 2.37 -12.11
CA ALA A 448 13.47 3.57 -11.69
C ALA A 448 13.44 3.77 -10.17
N THR A 449 13.47 2.66 -9.39
CA THR A 449 13.26 2.70 -7.94
C THR A 449 14.49 2.34 -7.10
N GLY A 450 15.52 1.77 -7.70
CA GLY A 450 16.68 1.24 -6.97
C GLY A 450 16.34 0.04 -6.08
N SER A 451 15.23 -0.66 -6.36
CA SER A 451 14.72 -1.75 -5.53
C SER A 451 15.65 -2.97 -5.52
N ALA A 452 15.71 -3.64 -4.37
CA ALA A 452 16.42 -4.90 -4.18
C ALA A 452 15.65 -6.10 -4.78
N GLY A 453 14.33 -5.92 -5.01
CA GLY A 453 13.50 -6.90 -5.71
C GLY A 453 12.28 -6.26 -6.35
N VAL A 454 11.83 -6.84 -7.47
CA VAL A 454 10.63 -6.46 -8.22
C VAL A 454 9.78 -7.71 -8.47
N ALA A 455 8.54 -7.72 -7.98
CA ALA A 455 7.60 -8.81 -8.23
C ALA A 455 6.52 -8.39 -9.22
N GLY A 456 6.14 -9.27 -10.13
CA GLY A 456 5.08 -9.06 -11.09
C GLY A 456 3.80 -9.86 -10.80
N PRO A 457 2.68 -9.55 -11.48
CA PRO A 457 1.44 -10.29 -11.37
C PRO A 457 1.55 -11.69 -12.01
N VAL A 458 0.91 -12.65 -11.35
CA VAL A 458 0.70 -13.99 -11.88
C VAL A 458 -0.80 -14.18 -12.06
N ARG A 459 -1.23 -14.41 -13.30
CA ARG A 459 -2.62 -14.69 -13.67
C ARG A 459 -2.80 -16.18 -13.82
N SER A 460 -3.81 -16.74 -13.17
CA SER A 460 -4.11 -18.16 -13.33
C SER A 460 -5.06 -18.37 -14.51
N GLU A 461 -4.64 -19.14 -15.49
CA GLU A 461 -5.47 -19.73 -16.53
C GLU A 461 -5.68 -21.22 -16.22
N HIS A 462 -6.87 -21.72 -16.43
CA HIS A 462 -7.21 -23.07 -16.00
C HIS A 462 -7.36 -23.98 -17.21
N GLU A 463 -6.70 -25.15 -17.22
CA GLU A 463 -6.92 -26.18 -18.24
C GLU A 463 -8.38 -26.62 -18.28
N VAL A 464 -9.01 -26.69 -17.12
CA VAL A 464 -10.43 -27.03 -16.97
C VAL A 464 -11.07 -26.02 -16.04
N GLU A 465 -12.20 -25.44 -16.47
CA GLU A 465 -12.95 -24.45 -15.69
C GLU A 465 -13.27 -24.99 -14.28
N PRO A 466 -12.85 -24.31 -13.19
CA PRO A 466 -13.13 -24.72 -11.83
C PRO A 466 -14.63 -24.74 -11.54
N ASP A 467 -15.08 -25.59 -10.63
CA ASP A 467 -16.48 -25.62 -10.23
C ASP A 467 -16.97 -24.28 -9.65
N ALA A 468 -18.28 -24.07 -9.64
CA ALA A 468 -18.91 -22.82 -9.18
C ALA A 468 -18.51 -22.46 -7.74
N TRP A 469 -18.26 -23.45 -6.88
CA TRP A 469 -17.86 -23.24 -5.49
C TRP A 469 -16.41 -22.70 -5.41
N VAL A 470 -15.49 -23.27 -6.18
CA VAL A 470 -14.08 -22.83 -6.25
C VAL A 470 -14.01 -21.40 -6.78
N ARG A 471 -14.74 -21.09 -7.86
CA ARG A 471 -14.83 -19.73 -8.42
C ARG A 471 -15.38 -18.74 -7.39
N ALA A 472 -16.51 -19.06 -6.76
CA ALA A 472 -17.14 -18.21 -5.74
C ALA A 472 -16.24 -17.97 -4.52
N GLY A 473 -15.34 -18.92 -4.21
CA GLY A 473 -14.32 -18.81 -3.16
C GLY A 473 -13.20 -17.82 -3.47
N GLY A 474 -12.96 -17.54 -4.75
CA GLY A 474 -11.90 -16.64 -5.22
C GLY A 474 -10.50 -17.16 -4.85
N PHE A 475 -10.29 -18.48 -4.91
CA PHE A 475 -9.02 -19.11 -4.48
C PHE A 475 -7.84 -18.71 -5.35
N PHE A 476 -8.06 -18.46 -6.64
CA PHE A 476 -7.07 -18.04 -7.63
C PHE A 476 -7.02 -16.53 -7.86
N VAL A 477 -7.85 -15.76 -7.14
CA VAL A 477 -7.83 -14.30 -7.26
C VAL A 477 -6.68 -13.73 -6.43
N ARG A 478 -5.67 -13.17 -7.11
CA ARG A 478 -4.51 -12.50 -6.52
C ARG A 478 -4.71 -10.98 -6.52
N ARG A 479 -4.10 -10.27 -5.57
CA ARG A 479 -4.10 -8.80 -5.55
C ARG A 479 -3.25 -8.28 -6.70
N ARG A 480 -3.65 -7.14 -7.27
CA ARG A 480 -2.90 -6.43 -8.32
C ARG A 480 -2.72 -4.98 -7.87
N PRO A 481 -1.72 -4.69 -7.04
CA PRO A 481 -1.41 -3.32 -6.68
C PRO A 481 -0.84 -2.54 -7.88
N ALA A 482 -0.79 -1.21 -7.78
CA ALA A 482 -0.14 -0.38 -8.79
C ALA A 482 1.38 -0.58 -8.76
N THR A 483 2.04 -0.34 -9.89
CA THR A 483 3.51 -0.36 -10.02
C THR A 483 4.15 0.62 -9.03
N GLY A 484 5.27 0.24 -8.43
CA GLY A 484 5.95 1.00 -7.38
C GLY A 484 5.42 0.74 -5.97
N THR A 485 4.30 0.02 -5.79
CA THR A 485 3.79 -0.34 -4.45
C THR A 485 4.83 -1.15 -3.69
N ARG A 486 5.21 -0.70 -2.50
CA ARG A 486 6.13 -1.44 -1.61
C ARG A 486 5.48 -2.72 -1.10
N LEU A 487 6.27 -3.79 -1.09
CA LEU A 487 5.86 -5.11 -0.63
C LEU A 487 6.66 -5.50 0.61
N GLU A 488 6.02 -6.22 1.53
CA GLU A 488 6.68 -6.87 2.68
C GLU A 488 7.12 -8.31 2.36
N VAL A 489 6.56 -8.88 1.29
CA VAL A 489 6.76 -10.27 0.89
C VAL A 489 6.35 -10.45 -0.58
N ALA A 490 7.07 -11.30 -1.29
CA ALA A 490 6.72 -11.76 -2.63
C ALA A 490 6.95 -13.26 -2.78
N ALA A 491 6.25 -13.88 -3.73
CA ALA A 491 6.58 -15.21 -4.22
C ALA A 491 7.72 -15.10 -5.25
N THR A 492 8.49 -16.14 -5.41
CA THR A 492 9.66 -16.15 -6.31
C THR A 492 9.32 -16.55 -7.74
N ASN A 493 8.12 -16.99 -8.01
CA ASN A 493 7.71 -17.46 -9.34
C ASN A 493 7.66 -16.35 -10.41
N ASN A 494 7.63 -15.09 -10.02
CA ASN A 494 7.77 -13.91 -10.90
C ASN A 494 8.49 -12.79 -10.13
N LEU A 495 9.79 -12.95 -9.93
CA LEU A 495 10.58 -12.09 -9.07
C LEU A 495 11.95 -11.79 -9.67
N LEU A 496 12.24 -10.50 -9.90
CA LEU A 496 13.58 -9.99 -10.15
C LEU A 496 14.27 -9.64 -8.82
N LEU A 497 15.52 -10.04 -8.67
CA LEU A 497 16.41 -9.71 -7.54
C LEU A 497 17.64 -8.92 -8.00
N ASP A 498 17.99 -7.88 -7.26
CA ASP A 498 19.32 -7.27 -7.31
C ASP A 498 20.30 -8.12 -6.48
N LEU A 499 21.20 -8.80 -7.16
CA LEU A 499 22.11 -9.75 -6.52
C LEU A 499 23.15 -9.06 -5.64
N ARG A 500 23.42 -7.76 -5.84
CA ARG A 500 24.26 -6.97 -4.92
C ARG A 500 23.60 -6.86 -3.54
N ALA A 501 22.30 -6.58 -3.51
CA ALA A 501 21.55 -6.51 -2.26
C ALA A 501 21.44 -7.89 -1.57
N VAL A 502 21.19 -8.95 -2.34
CA VAL A 502 21.12 -10.33 -1.83
C VAL A 502 22.46 -10.76 -1.22
N ARG A 503 23.58 -10.50 -1.94
CA ARG A 503 24.95 -10.82 -1.44
C ARG A 503 25.33 -10.01 -0.21
N ALA A 504 25.04 -8.70 -0.21
CA ALA A 504 25.32 -7.83 0.93
C ALA A 504 24.58 -8.27 2.19
N ALA A 505 23.37 -8.80 2.04
CA ALA A 505 22.56 -9.34 3.14
C ALA A 505 22.90 -10.81 3.48
N GLY A 506 23.77 -11.48 2.73
CA GLY A 506 24.16 -12.88 2.95
C GLY A 506 23.00 -13.87 2.81
N LEU A 507 21.99 -13.56 1.96
CA LEU A 507 20.76 -14.32 1.92
C LEU A 507 20.86 -15.56 1.02
N ARG A 508 20.27 -16.65 1.52
CA ARG A 508 20.05 -17.91 0.81
C ARG A 508 18.66 -18.44 1.17
N PHE A 509 18.10 -19.28 0.29
CA PHE A 509 16.87 -19.98 0.60
C PHE A 509 17.13 -21.06 1.65
N ASP A 510 16.26 -21.13 2.64
CA ASP A 510 16.34 -22.11 3.71
C ASP A 510 15.99 -23.52 3.17
N VAL A 511 16.95 -24.43 3.23
CA VAL A 511 16.80 -25.78 2.69
C VAL A 511 15.80 -26.63 3.46
N ASP A 512 15.63 -26.35 4.76
CA ASP A 512 14.66 -27.07 5.59
C ASP A 512 13.21 -26.76 5.20
N LEU A 513 12.99 -25.62 4.55
CA LEU A 513 11.67 -25.24 4.01
C LEU A 513 11.43 -25.74 2.57
N GLY A 514 12.43 -26.29 1.91
CA GLY A 514 12.35 -26.67 0.50
C GLY A 514 11.29 -27.72 0.13
N THR A 515 10.83 -28.53 1.09
CA THR A 515 9.73 -29.50 0.92
C THR A 515 8.43 -29.07 1.61
N GLN A 516 8.50 -28.06 2.49
CA GLN A 516 7.38 -27.60 3.32
C GLN A 516 6.65 -26.41 2.70
N GLY A 517 7.32 -25.63 1.85
CA GLY A 517 6.85 -24.36 1.30
C GLY A 517 7.02 -23.20 2.29
N GLY A 518 7.11 -21.97 1.74
CA GLY A 518 7.31 -20.73 2.50
C GLY A 518 8.76 -20.25 2.53
N GLU A 519 9.66 -20.90 1.81
CA GLU A 519 11.05 -20.53 1.60
C GLU A 519 11.16 -19.17 0.89
N ASP A 520 10.29 -18.90 -0.09
CA ASP A 520 10.13 -17.63 -0.79
C ASP A 520 9.67 -16.51 0.17
N THR A 521 8.68 -16.83 0.98
CA THR A 521 8.15 -15.93 2.01
C THR A 521 9.23 -15.56 3.04
N LEU A 522 10.04 -16.53 3.49
CA LEU A 522 11.13 -16.27 4.43
C LEU A 522 12.21 -15.41 3.77
N PHE A 523 12.69 -15.81 2.58
CA PHE A 523 13.75 -15.13 1.85
C PHE A 523 13.41 -13.66 1.57
N THR A 524 12.23 -13.40 1.00
CA THR A 524 11.83 -12.02 0.63
C THR A 524 11.58 -11.15 1.86
N ARG A 525 11.07 -11.71 2.96
CA ARG A 525 10.94 -10.99 4.23
C ARG A 525 12.29 -10.72 4.90
N GLN A 526 13.27 -11.61 4.76
CA GLN A 526 14.64 -11.35 5.21
C GLN A 526 15.29 -10.23 4.39
N LEU A 527 15.07 -10.22 3.05
CA LEU A 527 15.54 -9.15 2.18
C LEU A 527 14.98 -7.78 2.61
N VAL A 528 13.68 -7.71 2.91
CA VAL A 528 13.06 -6.48 3.41
C VAL A 528 13.58 -6.12 4.81
N ALA A 529 13.75 -7.11 5.70
CA ALA A 529 14.29 -6.89 7.06
C ALA A 529 15.75 -6.40 7.07
N SER A 530 16.55 -6.75 6.04
CA SER A 530 17.92 -6.22 5.86
C SER A 530 17.96 -4.82 5.24
N GLY A 531 16.81 -4.18 5.03
CA GLY A 531 16.70 -2.83 4.45
C GLY A 531 16.49 -2.82 2.93
N GLY A 532 16.37 -3.97 2.27
CA GLY A 532 16.09 -4.08 0.84
C GLY A 532 14.68 -3.59 0.49
N LEU A 533 14.55 -2.74 -0.52
CA LEU A 533 13.27 -2.31 -1.05
C LEU A 533 12.70 -3.38 -1.99
N LEU A 534 11.52 -3.88 -1.70
CA LEU A 534 10.77 -4.79 -2.56
C LEU A 534 9.54 -4.07 -3.11
N ILE A 535 9.33 -4.10 -4.43
CA ILE A 535 8.23 -3.40 -5.10
C ILE A 535 7.42 -4.32 -6.01
N TRP A 536 6.23 -3.83 -6.39
CA TRP A 536 5.38 -4.42 -7.39
C TRP A 536 5.54 -3.74 -8.75
N CYS A 537 5.51 -4.54 -9.84
CA CYS A 537 5.45 -4.07 -11.23
C CYS A 537 4.23 -4.71 -11.91
N ALA A 538 3.19 -3.92 -12.15
CA ALA A 538 1.91 -4.41 -12.69
C ALA A 538 2.01 -4.83 -14.17
N GLU A 539 2.97 -4.27 -14.89
CA GLU A 539 3.23 -4.52 -16.31
C GLU A 539 4.00 -5.82 -16.57
N ALA A 540 4.67 -6.36 -15.54
CA ALA A 540 5.46 -7.57 -15.65
C ALA A 540 4.61 -8.83 -15.40
N GLY A 541 3.59 -9.06 -16.24
CA GLY A 541 2.65 -10.17 -16.08
C GLY A 541 3.19 -11.50 -16.53
N VAL A 542 2.79 -12.57 -15.83
CA VAL A 542 2.93 -13.96 -16.27
C VAL A 542 1.61 -14.70 -16.11
N VAL A 543 1.40 -15.73 -16.92
CA VAL A 543 0.25 -16.63 -16.88
C VAL A 543 0.68 -17.96 -16.28
N ASP A 544 0.06 -18.36 -15.16
CA ASP A 544 0.21 -19.66 -14.49
C ASP A 544 -0.86 -20.62 -15.05
N VAL A 545 -0.44 -21.66 -15.77
CA VAL A 545 -1.35 -22.68 -16.35
C VAL A 545 -1.70 -23.68 -15.25
N VAL A 546 -2.88 -23.53 -14.69
CA VAL A 546 -3.35 -24.33 -13.55
C VAL A 546 -3.91 -25.68 -14.05
N PRO A 547 -3.25 -26.82 -13.78
CA PRO A 547 -3.72 -28.10 -14.21
C PRO A 547 -4.99 -28.55 -13.47
N ARG A 548 -5.75 -29.48 -14.06
CA ARG A 548 -7.04 -29.97 -13.56
C ARG A 548 -7.00 -30.40 -12.08
N GLU A 549 -5.93 -31.05 -11.66
CA GLU A 549 -5.77 -31.58 -10.29
C GLU A 549 -5.75 -30.46 -9.24
N ARG A 550 -5.24 -29.28 -9.61
CA ARG A 550 -5.14 -28.11 -8.74
C ARG A 550 -6.46 -27.31 -8.65
N THR A 551 -7.45 -27.58 -9.50
CA THR A 551 -8.76 -26.91 -9.48
C THR A 551 -9.79 -27.57 -8.55
N THR A 552 -9.43 -28.68 -7.89
CA THR A 552 -10.34 -29.41 -6.98
C THR A 552 -10.54 -28.69 -5.66
N ARG A 553 -11.76 -28.84 -5.05
CA ARG A 553 -12.07 -28.26 -3.72
C ARG A 553 -11.08 -28.68 -2.65
N ARG A 554 -10.67 -29.96 -2.66
CA ARG A 554 -9.70 -30.49 -1.71
C ARG A 554 -8.36 -29.75 -1.82
N TRP A 555 -7.86 -29.59 -3.05
CA TRP A 555 -6.58 -28.94 -3.31
C TRP A 555 -6.59 -27.48 -2.87
N VAL A 556 -7.60 -26.68 -3.27
CA VAL A 556 -7.65 -25.25 -2.93
C VAL A 556 -7.79 -25.00 -1.42
N VAL A 557 -8.48 -25.90 -0.69
CA VAL A 557 -8.60 -25.83 0.77
C VAL A 557 -7.28 -26.16 1.44
N LEU A 558 -6.59 -27.22 0.99
CA LEU A 558 -5.26 -27.57 1.51
C LEU A 558 -4.22 -26.49 1.18
N ARG A 559 -4.27 -25.88 0.00
CA ARG A 559 -3.41 -24.75 -0.37
C ARG A 559 -3.67 -23.53 0.52
N ALA A 560 -4.93 -23.24 0.86
CA ALA A 560 -5.27 -22.18 1.81
C ALA A 560 -4.73 -22.47 3.21
N PHE A 561 -4.79 -23.72 3.66
CA PHE A 561 -4.20 -24.19 4.91
C PHE A 561 -2.68 -24.03 4.89
N SER A 562 -1.99 -24.54 3.87
CA SER A 562 -0.54 -24.43 3.67
C SER A 562 -0.07 -22.98 3.71
N SER A 563 -0.78 -22.08 3.01
CA SER A 563 -0.47 -20.64 3.04
C SER A 563 -0.55 -20.00 4.44
N GLY A 564 -1.48 -20.46 5.29
CA GLY A 564 -1.55 -20.03 6.70
C GLY A 564 -0.44 -20.63 7.55
N ASN A 565 -0.12 -21.89 7.33
CA ASN A 565 0.92 -22.63 8.02
C ASN A 565 2.30 -22.01 7.78
N SER A 566 2.69 -21.85 6.51
CA SER A 566 3.96 -21.24 6.10
C SER A 566 4.12 -19.81 6.63
N TRP A 567 3.03 -19.01 6.63
CA TRP A 567 3.07 -17.65 7.21
C TRP A 567 3.46 -17.65 8.68
N SER A 568 2.92 -18.57 9.49
CA SER A 568 3.23 -18.66 10.91
C SER A 568 4.64 -19.19 11.16
N LEU A 569 5.05 -20.24 10.45
CA LEU A 569 6.40 -20.80 10.55
C LEU A 569 7.47 -19.76 10.21
N THR A 570 7.34 -19.06 9.10
CA THR A 570 8.29 -18.02 8.68
C THR A 570 8.29 -16.82 9.63
N SER A 571 7.13 -16.44 10.21
CA SER A 571 7.06 -15.38 11.21
C SER A 571 7.81 -15.77 12.50
N VAL A 572 7.72 -17.02 12.93
CA VAL A 572 8.44 -17.55 14.11
C VAL A 572 9.94 -17.66 13.80
N ALA A 573 10.32 -18.07 12.60
CA ALA A 573 11.72 -18.13 12.17
C ALA A 573 12.39 -16.74 12.17
N LEU A 574 11.70 -15.72 11.68
CA LEU A 574 12.18 -14.33 11.71
C LEU A 574 12.31 -13.74 13.11
N ALA A 575 11.58 -14.27 14.09
CA ALA A 575 11.64 -13.84 15.49
C ALA A 575 12.79 -14.49 16.28
N SER A 576 13.81 -15.03 15.62
CA SER A 576 14.85 -15.90 16.20
C SER A 576 15.84 -15.24 17.17
N GLY A 577 15.75 -13.92 17.42
CA GLY A 577 16.68 -13.20 18.31
C GLY A 577 16.49 -13.47 19.83
N SER A 578 15.32 -13.99 20.28
CA SER A 578 15.03 -14.19 21.73
C SER A 578 13.93 -15.23 21.93
N PRO A 579 14.06 -16.14 22.92
CA PRO A 579 12.99 -17.07 23.28
C PRO A 579 11.65 -16.38 23.59
N VAL A 580 11.70 -15.23 24.24
CA VAL A 580 10.53 -14.42 24.57
C VAL A 580 9.87 -13.87 23.30
N ALA A 581 10.68 -13.40 22.33
CA ALA A 581 10.17 -12.92 21.05
C ALA A 581 9.49 -14.05 20.25
N ARG A 582 10.09 -15.24 20.21
CA ARG A 582 9.50 -16.43 19.58
C ARG A 582 8.16 -16.80 20.22
N THR A 583 8.10 -16.86 21.56
CA THR A 583 6.87 -17.19 22.29
C THR A 583 5.76 -16.17 22.01
N ARG A 584 6.08 -14.87 21.99
CA ARG A 584 5.13 -13.81 21.64
C ARG A 584 4.64 -13.95 20.19
N THR A 585 5.54 -14.20 19.24
CA THR A 585 5.17 -14.38 17.83
C THR A 585 4.30 -15.62 17.64
N ARG A 586 4.59 -16.73 18.35
CA ARG A 586 3.74 -17.93 18.33
C ARG A 586 2.34 -17.63 18.88
N ALA A 587 2.25 -16.97 20.02
CA ALA A 587 0.97 -16.60 20.62
C ALA A 587 0.15 -15.68 19.72
N ASP A 588 0.79 -14.67 19.10
CA ASP A 588 0.15 -13.76 18.18
C ASP A 588 -0.32 -14.47 16.89
N ALA A 589 0.50 -15.34 16.31
CA ALA A 589 0.14 -16.13 15.13
C ALA A 589 -1.04 -17.08 15.44
N ALA A 590 -1.02 -17.75 16.59
CA ALA A 590 -2.12 -18.61 17.04
C ALA A 590 -3.41 -17.82 17.27
N ALA A 591 -3.35 -16.67 17.95
CA ALA A 591 -4.51 -15.82 18.18
C ALA A 591 -5.12 -15.30 16.86
N ARG A 592 -4.30 -14.82 15.93
CA ARG A 592 -4.77 -14.41 14.58
C ARG A 592 -5.35 -15.57 13.79
N GLY A 593 -4.74 -16.75 13.91
CA GLY A 593 -5.24 -17.98 13.30
C GLY A 593 -6.63 -18.34 13.83
N LEU A 594 -6.80 -18.30 15.16
CA LEU A 594 -8.08 -18.59 15.82
C LEU A 594 -9.17 -17.59 15.41
N VAL A 595 -8.88 -16.28 15.41
CA VAL A 595 -9.82 -15.25 14.96
C VAL A 595 -10.26 -15.50 13.50
N ARG A 596 -9.31 -15.87 12.63
CA ARG A 596 -9.65 -16.23 11.25
C ARG A 596 -10.50 -17.50 11.17
N ALA A 597 -10.16 -18.53 11.94
CA ALA A 597 -10.91 -19.77 11.96
C ALA A 597 -12.36 -19.54 12.41
N LEU A 598 -12.56 -18.81 13.51
CA LEU A 598 -13.90 -18.43 14.02
C LEU A 598 -14.67 -17.58 13.02
N GLY A 599 -14.04 -16.57 12.43
CA GLY A 599 -14.65 -15.74 11.39
C GLY A 599 -15.00 -16.53 10.12
N GLY A 600 -14.16 -17.50 9.76
CA GLY A 600 -14.43 -18.45 8.67
C GLY A 600 -15.64 -19.32 8.96
N THR A 601 -15.73 -19.89 10.17
CA THR A 601 -16.87 -20.71 10.62
C THR A 601 -18.18 -19.91 10.64
N ALA A 602 -18.16 -18.70 11.21
CA ALA A 602 -19.32 -17.81 11.20
C ALA A 602 -19.79 -17.50 9.77
N ARG A 603 -18.85 -17.27 8.87
CA ARG A 603 -19.16 -17.01 7.45
C ARG A 603 -19.76 -18.23 6.74
N ILE A 604 -19.29 -19.45 7.07
CA ILE A 604 -19.89 -20.70 6.56
C ILE A 604 -21.33 -20.82 7.06
N ALA A 605 -21.59 -20.57 8.34
CA ALA A 605 -22.92 -20.60 8.93
C ALA A 605 -23.90 -19.60 8.25
N VAL A 606 -23.44 -18.36 8.04
CA VAL A 606 -24.19 -17.36 7.26
C VAL A 606 -24.48 -17.86 5.85
N GLY A 607 -23.48 -18.45 5.18
CA GLY A 607 -23.66 -19.00 3.84
C GLY A 607 -24.61 -20.21 3.79
N ALA A 608 -24.66 -21.01 4.85
CA ALA A 608 -25.62 -22.11 4.98
C ALA A 608 -27.05 -21.57 5.17
N ALA A 609 -27.23 -20.58 6.05
CA ALA A 609 -28.53 -19.98 6.35
C ALA A 609 -29.10 -19.18 5.16
N THR A 610 -28.25 -18.54 4.36
CA THR A 610 -28.67 -17.69 3.22
C THR A 610 -28.62 -18.39 1.87
N GLY A 611 -28.21 -19.66 1.80
CA GLY A 611 -27.98 -20.37 0.53
C GLY A 611 -26.78 -19.87 -0.28
N SER A 612 -25.98 -18.92 0.25
CA SER A 612 -24.89 -18.25 -0.48
C SER A 612 -23.66 -19.15 -0.63
N LEU A 613 -23.40 -19.61 -1.86
CA LEU A 613 -22.23 -20.38 -2.22
C LEU A 613 -20.93 -19.61 -1.95
N ALA A 614 -20.91 -18.30 -2.25
CA ALA A 614 -19.76 -17.43 -2.04
C ALA A 614 -19.38 -17.29 -0.56
N HIS A 615 -20.36 -17.17 0.35
CA HIS A 615 -20.11 -17.15 1.79
C HIS A 615 -19.54 -18.48 2.29
N ARG A 616 -20.11 -19.61 1.84
CA ARG A 616 -19.62 -20.95 2.19
C ARG A 616 -18.17 -21.16 1.73
N ALA A 617 -17.87 -20.89 0.47
CA ALA A 617 -16.53 -21.09 -0.11
C ALA A 617 -15.47 -20.17 0.51
N LYS A 618 -15.75 -18.85 0.60
CA LYS A 618 -14.83 -17.88 1.21
C LYS A 618 -14.67 -18.13 2.72
N GLY A 619 -15.72 -18.60 3.40
CA GLY A 619 -15.66 -19.01 4.80
C GLY A 619 -14.73 -20.20 4.99
N THR A 620 -14.85 -21.24 4.15
CA THR A 620 -13.98 -22.43 4.19
C THR A 620 -12.52 -22.06 3.92
N ARG A 621 -12.25 -21.20 2.93
CA ARG A 621 -10.89 -20.68 2.67
C ARG A 621 -10.31 -19.98 3.88
N THR A 622 -11.11 -19.13 4.54
CA THR A 622 -10.66 -18.35 5.71
C THR A 622 -10.43 -19.26 6.92
N LEU A 623 -11.31 -20.23 7.15
CA LEU A 623 -11.19 -21.25 8.19
C LEU A 623 -9.91 -22.09 8.00
N ALA A 624 -9.70 -22.64 6.79
CA ALA A 624 -8.52 -23.45 6.48
C ALA A 624 -7.22 -22.68 6.70
N ARG A 625 -7.15 -21.42 6.21
CA ARG A 625 -6.00 -20.57 6.43
C ARG A 625 -5.77 -20.26 7.92
N GLY A 626 -6.83 -20.02 8.68
CA GLY A 626 -6.76 -19.80 10.13
C GLY A 626 -6.25 -21.04 10.88
N ALA A 627 -6.76 -22.21 10.52
CA ALA A 627 -6.30 -23.50 11.08
C ALA A 627 -4.82 -23.76 10.78
N GLY A 628 -4.40 -23.50 9.52
CA GLY A 628 -2.99 -23.57 9.14
C GLY A 628 -2.10 -22.64 9.95
N MET A 629 -2.55 -21.39 10.21
CA MET A 629 -1.81 -20.44 11.05
C MET A 629 -1.64 -20.94 12.50
N VAL A 630 -2.68 -21.54 13.08
CA VAL A 630 -2.61 -22.14 14.42
C VAL A 630 -1.62 -23.29 14.43
N ALA A 631 -1.73 -24.22 13.47
CA ALA A 631 -0.81 -25.36 13.36
C ALA A 631 0.66 -24.92 13.23
N GLY A 632 0.94 -23.96 12.35
CA GLY A 632 2.30 -23.42 12.16
C GLY A 632 2.84 -22.67 13.39
N ALA A 633 1.98 -22.00 14.15
CA ALA A 633 2.38 -21.34 15.40
C ALA A 633 2.91 -22.34 16.45
N PHE A 634 2.40 -23.57 16.44
CA PHE A 634 2.88 -24.67 17.30
C PHE A 634 4.01 -25.50 16.68
N GLY A 635 4.52 -25.07 15.49
CA GLY A 635 5.66 -25.73 14.84
C GLY A 635 5.30 -26.93 13.98
N TRP A 636 4.00 -27.23 13.82
CA TRP A 636 3.59 -28.27 12.88
C TRP A 636 3.71 -27.77 11.44
N SER A 637 4.43 -28.49 10.58
CA SER A 637 4.64 -28.14 9.19
C SER A 637 3.82 -29.03 8.25
N TYR A 638 3.12 -28.40 7.31
CA TYR A 638 2.45 -29.09 6.22
C TYR A 638 3.42 -29.29 5.07
N GLN A 639 3.68 -30.55 4.69
CA GLN A 639 4.57 -30.86 3.57
C GLN A 639 3.79 -30.78 2.25
N GLU A 640 3.85 -29.64 1.61
CA GLU A 640 3.13 -29.39 0.36
C GLU A 640 3.78 -30.13 -0.83
N TYR A 641 5.10 -30.19 -0.84
CA TYR A 641 5.91 -30.76 -1.91
C TYR A 641 6.56 -32.09 -1.51
N ALA A 642 5.98 -32.82 -0.53
CA ALA A 642 6.45 -34.14 -0.19
C ALA A 642 6.40 -35.05 -1.44
N ARG A 643 7.56 -35.50 -1.88
CA ARG A 643 7.67 -36.46 -2.97
C ARG A 643 6.97 -37.74 -2.55
N ARG A 644 5.95 -38.14 -3.26
CA ARG A 644 5.41 -39.50 -3.17
C ARG A 644 6.21 -40.34 -4.16
N ASP A 645 6.96 -41.30 -3.63
CA ASP A 645 7.67 -42.30 -4.40
C ASP A 645 6.71 -43.08 -5.32
#